data_16d11f878286cea55edd52bfa092e36d
#
_entry.id   16d11f878286cea55edd52bfa092e36d
#
_cell.length_a   1.000
_cell.length_b   1.000
_cell.length_c   1.000
_cell.angle_alpha   90.00
_cell.angle_beta   90.00
_cell.angle_gamma   90.00
#
_symmetry.space_group_name_H-M   'P 1'
#
loop_
_entity.id
_entity.type
_entity.pdbx_description
1 polymer ?
#
loop_
_entity_poly.entity_id
_entity_poly.type
_entity_poly.pdbx_seq_one_letter_code
_entity_poly.pdbx_strand_id
1 'polypeptide(L)'
;MAFGVAGGVALGVAGGVAGGVAVGVAGGVAVGVAVGVGGDVAVGVAFTIGWPLGIFRIYWGIFAPIWSLILDRFIIGNSVAAAIPYFPYRLDEIIYFPLPFLNKNLIRLYQESPQLGKRELEYLLEFTNQKSRARQVMKSIAALRLAACRNVQDIEAVSQEIAWIPAQSFDDENSEPDWVSDSFDRMAWRFSQFFSQLIRKTDRVNPILLRFLELAGDIRATNAATSPYRQQQNLEWPKQALEALTADIAALPDRALIPDLLRAARQWQQAIQDLQDRLSEAAQRTGELPNPYSPNASLIDTAAVQQFRGRRDVFQELENLAQASSPPMLLLWGNRRMGKSWALNYLPRCLNSEIVPLRVDLQGSAGSASSLAGFARNLAQDITRAADQARNLRLPPPNAQALQDDPFSALQHWFSEIERRYPNRRFWLCLDEYERLEELINTTGSRAPLNFFRYIFQNRRAWTLLFCGSHDPNELNPYWSDYLINTRTVKVSYLSEADSRDLIIKPEPQRDFPEIYDPAAVDRIWHWTAGHPYWTQNLCFEVVQLLNHEQRRRATVDDVDRALDRATGSGDTILREFWSGSLTASQRAALTQLLTQQPLRPEDDRPLQKLLHKEILRPDPNSPSGYRLWVPLYHHHLTTAQPWRDRP
;
A
#
# COMPACT_ATOMS: atom_id res chain seq x y z
N MET A 1 11.72 61.48 8.01
CA MET A 1 13.10 61.93 7.70
C MET A 1 14.16 61.22 8.52
N ALA A 2 13.97 60.92 9.79
CA ALA A 2 14.96 60.22 10.63
C ALA A 2 15.28 58.78 10.18
N PHE A 3 14.31 58.10 9.60
CA PHE A 3 14.48 56.74 9.05
C PHE A 3 15.36 56.70 7.79
N GLY A 4 15.32 57.69 6.94
CA GLY A 4 16.12 57.77 5.71
C GLY A 4 17.62 58.01 5.97
N VAL A 5 17.91 58.75 6.99
CA VAL A 5 19.30 59.09 7.35
C VAL A 5 20.00 57.91 8.09
N ALA A 6 19.27 57.23 8.97
CA ALA A 6 19.81 56.04 9.66
C ALA A 6 20.04 54.89 8.72
N GLY A 7 19.10 54.64 7.76
CA GLY A 7 19.24 53.61 6.73
C GLY A 7 20.38 53.92 5.73
N GLY A 8 20.49 55.18 5.30
CA GLY A 8 21.55 55.62 4.36
C GLY A 8 22.96 55.56 4.99
N VAL A 9 23.08 55.92 6.27
CA VAL A 9 24.35 55.83 6.99
C VAL A 9 24.72 54.38 7.28
N ALA A 10 23.76 53.52 7.67
CA ALA A 10 24.01 52.10 7.89
C ALA A 10 24.41 51.37 6.60
N LEU A 11 23.76 51.67 5.46
CA LEU A 11 24.10 51.09 4.14
C LEU A 11 25.43 51.64 3.63
N GLY A 12 25.67 52.96 3.78
CA GLY A 12 26.94 53.59 3.39
C GLY A 12 28.11 53.11 4.22
N VAL A 13 27.91 52.91 5.52
CA VAL A 13 28.93 52.37 6.43
C VAL A 13 29.10 50.86 6.22
N ALA A 14 28.02 50.07 6.07
CA ALA A 14 28.11 48.63 5.85
C ALA A 14 28.67 48.28 4.48
N GLY A 15 28.21 48.94 3.40
CA GLY A 15 28.74 48.74 2.05
C GLY A 15 30.15 49.28 1.90
N GLY A 16 30.42 50.48 2.45
CA GLY A 16 31.74 51.10 2.45
C GLY A 16 32.74 50.36 3.38
N VAL A 17 32.31 49.92 4.54
CA VAL A 17 33.15 49.15 5.46
C VAL A 17 33.37 47.74 4.94
N ALA A 18 32.35 47.01 4.45
CA ALA A 18 32.52 45.65 3.90
C ALA A 18 33.37 45.67 2.63
N GLY A 19 33.10 46.57 1.70
CA GLY A 19 33.89 46.77 0.47
C GLY A 19 35.28 47.37 0.79
N GLY A 20 35.35 48.39 1.63
CA GLY A 20 36.59 49.03 2.04
C GLY A 20 37.46 48.14 2.92
N VAL A 21 36.90 47.33 3.82
CA VAL A 21 37.65 46.35 4.65
C VAL A 21 38.09 45.17 3.78
N ALA A 22 37.26 44.64 2.83
CA ALA A 22 37.69 43.56 1.95
C ALA A 22 38.81 44.02 0.99
N VAL A 23 38.68 45.20 0.38
CA VAL A 23 39.72 45.77 -0.47
C VAL A 23 40.87 46.35 0.37
N GLY A 24 40.59 46.99 1.51
CA GLY A 24 41.59 47.53 2.41
C GLY A 24 42.41 46.48 3.15
N VAL A 25 41.79 45.42 3.62
CA VAL A 25 42.51 44.28 4.27
C VAL A 25 43.29 43.49 3.22
N ALA A 26 42.68 43.14 2.10
CA ALA A 26 43.38 42.42 1.02
C ALA A 26 44.46 43.30 0.38
N GLY A 27 44.16 44.57 0.09
CA GLY A 27 45.11 45.55 -0.44
C GLY A 27 46.15 46.01 0.59
N GLY A 28 45.71 46.31 1.81
CA GLY A 28 46.62 46.75 2.91
C GLY A 28 47.59 45.68 3.36
N VAL A 29 47.13 44.42 3.48
CA VAL A 29 48.01 43.27 3.80
C VAL A 29 48.94 42.98 2.62
N ALA A 30 48.44 43.04 1.35
CA ALA A 30 49.27 42.86 0.17
C ALA A 30 50.35 43.96 0.06
N VAL A 31 49.97 45.25 0.25
CA VAL A 31 50.91 46.39 0.16
C VAL A 31 51.80 46.44 1.38
N GLY A 32 51.28 46.19 2.61
CA GLY A 32 52.10 46.21 3.83
C GLY A 32 53.13 45.10 3.87
N VAL A 33 52.81 43.92 3.41
CA VAL A 33 53.75 42.80 3.29
C VAL A 33 54.70 42.98 2.10
N ALA A 34 54.24 43.58 0.98
CA ALA A 34 55.10 43.90 -0.15
C ALA A 34 56.20 44.90 0.17
N VAL A 35 55.90 45.87 1.04
CA VAL A 35 56.90 46.90 1.48
C VAL A 35 57.89 46.36 2.52
N GLY A 36 57.46 45.29 3.26
CA GLY A 36 58.30 44.76 4.37
C GLY A 36 59.21 43.57 4.08
N VAL A 37 58.90 42.75 3.03
CA VAL A 37 59.51 41.41 2.88
C VAL A 37 60.08 41.09 1.51
N GLY A 38 60.12 42.06 0.58
CA GLY A 38 60.63 41.84 -0.80
C GLY A 38 59.58 41.27 -1.77
N GLY A 39 59.64 41.68 -3.03
CA GLY A 39 58.55 41.54 -3.98
C GLY A 39 57.97 40.14 -4.22
N ASP A 40 58.82 39.12 -4.31
CA ASP A 40 58.36 37.73 -4.65
C ASP A 40 57.60 37.03 -3.52
N VAL A 41 57.96 37.26 -2.26
CA VAL A 41 57.26 36.70 -1.11
C VAL A 41 55.94 37.42 -0.85
N ALA A 42 55.89 38.74 -1.13
CA ALA A 42 54.67 39.52 -0.99
C ALA A 42 53.58 39.14 -1.98
N VAL A 43 53.95 38.87 -3.24
CA VAL A 43 53.04 38.35 -4.27
C VAL A 43 52.53 36.97 -3.87
N GLY A 44 53.40 36.09 -3.39
CA GLY A 44 53.01 34.75 -2.91
C GLY A 44 52.02 34.79 -1.74
N VAL A 45 52.24 35.66 -0.75
CA VAL A 45 51.34 35.83 0.41
C VAL A 45 50.01 36.49 0.01
N ALA A 46 50.06 37.49 -0.89
CA ALA A 46 48.84 38.08 -1.43
C ALA A 46 47.98 37.08 -2.21
N PHE A 47 48.60 36.19 -2.99
CA PHE A 47 47.92 35.12 -3.72
C PHE A 47 47.44 34.01 -2.80
N THR A 48 48.21 33.60 -1.81
CA THR A 48 47.82 32.46 -0.95
C THR A 48 46.78 32.80 0.12
N ILE A 49 46.73 34.04 0.60
CA ILE A 49 45.81 34.47 1.65
C ILE A 49 44.71 35.41 1.14
N GLY A 50 45.04 36.40 0.34
CA GLY A 50 44.11 37.42 -0.12
C GLY A 50 43.09 36.87 -1.16
N TRP A 51 43.54 36.02 -2.04
CA TRP A 51 42.73 35.42 -3.06
C TRP A 51 41.68 34.43 -2.51
N PRO A 52 42.07 33.46 -1.66
CA PRO A 52 41.07 32.61 -1.01
C PRO A 52 40.08 33.40 -0.15
N LEU A 53 40.51 34.44 0.57
CA LEU A 53 39.60 35.29 1.32
C LEU A 53 38.60 36.04 0.44
N GLY A 54 39.03 36.49 -0.73
CA GLY A 54 38.15 37.18 -1.71
C GLY A 54 37.20 36.22 -2.42
N ILE A 55 37.69 35.08 -2.94
CA ILE A 55 36.94 34.12 -3.70
C ILE A 55 35.92 33.37 -2.85
N PHE A 56 36.34 32.84 -1.69
CA PHE A 56 35.47 32.14 -0.76
C PHE A 56 34.66 33.07 0.13
N ARG A 57 34.86 34.39 0.01
CA ARG A 57 34.14 35.38 0.81
C ARG A 57 34.15 35.06 2.31
N ILE A 58 35.28 34.57 2.79
CA ILE A 58 35.48 34.11 4.17
C ILE A 58 35.15 35.22 5.19
N TYR A 59 35.28 36.49 4.79
CA TYR A 59 34.88 37.64 5.62
C TYR A 59 33.39 37.58 6.03
N TRP A 60 32.52 36.98 5.23
CA TRP A 60 31.13 36.75 5.61
C TRP A 60 30.98 35.76 6.79
N GLY A 61 31.93 34.84 6.99
CA GLY A 61 31.98 33.99 8.16
C GLY A 61 32.13 34.77 9.48
N ILE A 62 32.73 35.95 9.41
CA ILE A 62 32.94 36.85 10.57
C ILE A 62 31.80 37.88 10.68
N PHE A 63 31.43 38.53 9.58
CA PHE A 63 30.44 39.60 9.57
C PHE A 63 28.99 39.14 9.56
N ALA A 64 28.69 38.02 8.92
CA ALA A 64 27.30 37.53 8.82
C ALA A 64 26.67 37.21 10.19
N PRO A 65 27.36 36.59 11.17
CA PRO A 65 26.82 36.43 12.52
C PRO A 65 26.47 37.76 13.19
N ILE A 66 27.38 38.75 13.09
CA ILE A 66 27.20 40.07 13.70
C ILE A 66 26.05 40.80 13.03
N TRP A 67 26.01 40.79 11.69
CA TRP A 67 24.96 41.42 10.92
C TRP A 67 23.60 40.76 11.16
N SER A 68 23.58 39.44 11.24
CA SER A 68 22.37 38.69 11.56
C SER A 68 21.84 38.97 12.97
N LEU A 69 22.72 39.18 13.96
CA LEU A 69 22.35 39.64 15.29
C LEU A 69 21.73 41.04 15.28
N ILE A 70 22.31 41.97 14.52
CA ILE A 70 21.78 43.32 14.36
C ILE A 70 20.38 43.26 13.70
N LEU A 71 20.23 42.48 12.64
CA LEU A 71 18.95 42.27 11.97
C LEU A 71 17.92 41.60 12.90
N ASP A 72 18.28 40.55 13.62
CA ASP A 72 17.39 39.91 14.58
C ASP A 72 16.91 40.89 15.66
N ARG A 73 17.80 41.76 16.13
CA ARG A 73 17.46 42.81 17.09
C ARG A 73 16.53 43.87 16.47
N PHE A 74 16.74 44.24 15.20
CA PHE A 74 15.89 45.15 14.45
C PHE A 74 14.48 44.55 14.20
N ILE A 75 14.43 43.28 13.89
CA ILE A 75 13.19 42.54 13.61
C ILE A 75 12.34 42.35 14.86
N ILE A 76 12.90 42.28 16.08
CA ILE A 76 12.13 42.10 17.33
C ILE A 76 11.05 43.16 17.51
N GLY A 77 11.27 44.38 17.03
CA GLY A 77 10.30 45.48 17.11
C GLY A 77 9.55 45.81 15.84
N ASN A 78 9.86 45.15 14.70
CA ASN A 78 9.33 45.48 13.38
C ASN A 78 8.94 44.21 12.60
N SER A 79 8.23 44.40 11.46
CA SER A 79 7.92 43.29 10.55
C SER A 79 9.19 42.74 9.88
N VAL A 80 9.26 41.40 9.75
CA VAL A 80 10.35 40.72 9.02
C VAL A 80 10.38 41.17 7.55
N ALA A 81 9.21 41.43 6.96
CA ALA A 81 9.10 41.89 5.58
C ALA A 81 9.90 43.18 5.30
N ALA A 82 9.95 44.09 6.26
CA ALA A 82 10.73 45.33 6.15
C ALA A 82 12.24 45.09 6.16
N ALA A 83 12.68 43.96 6.68
CA ALA A 83 14.12 43.60 6.82
C ALA A 83 14.64 42.80 5.60
N ILE A 84 13.79 42.31 4.70
CA ILE A 84 14.17 41.49 3.53
C ILE A 84 15.31 42.11 2.71
N PRO A 85 15.27 43.39 2.33
CA PRO A 85 16.33 43.97 1.50
C PRO A 85 17.72 43.96 2.18
N TYR A 86 17.78 43.82 3.51
CA TYR A 86 19.00 43.90 4.31
C TYR A 86 19.55 42.54 4.70
N PHE A 87 18.90 41.44 4.29
CA PHE A 87 19.44 40.11 4.54
C PHE A 87 20.77 39.92 3.78
N PRO A 88 21.77 39.24 4.37
CA PRO A 88 23.07 39.03 3.76
C PRO A 88 23.01 38.42 2.35
N TYR A 89 22.11 37.46 2.12
CA TYR A 89 21.95 36.82 0.80
C TYR A 89 21.36 37.74 -0.27
N ARG A 90 20.78 38.87 0.10
CA ARG A 90 20.31 39.90 -0.84
C ARG A 90 21.43 40.86 -1.21
N LEU A 91 22.45 40.95 -0.35
CA LEU A 91 23.64 41.76 -0.59
C LEU A 91 24.72 40.99 -1.34
N ASP A 92 24.76 39.67 -1.16
CA ASP A 92 25.70 38.77 -1.81
C ASP A 92 25.08 37.37 -1.98
N GLU A 93 24.72 37.00 -3.19
CA GLU A 93 24.05 35.72 -3.52
C GLU A 93 24.98 34.51 -3.38
N ILE A 94 26.29 34.71 -3.46
CA ILE A 94 27.33 33.67 -3.44
C ILE A 94 27.87 33.41 -2.03
N ILE A 95 27.09 33.59 -0.98
CA ILE A 95 27.54 33.30 0.39
C ILE A 95 27.50 31.79 0.62
N TYR A 96 28.68 31.17 0.83
CA TYR A 96 28.80 29.72 1.08
C TYR A 96 28.54 29.34 2.56
N PHE A 97 28.73 30.26 3.48
CA PHE A 97 28.50 29.97 4.89
C PHE A 97 27.02 29.99 5.27
N PRO A 98 26.58 29.04 6.11
CA PRO A 98 25.22 29.04 6.59
C PRO A 98 24.94 30.29 7.42
N LEU A 99 23.95 31.08 6.99
CA LEU A 99 23.61 32.33 7.68
C LEU A 99 22.89 32.03 9.01
N PRO A 100 23.40 32.54 10.14
CA PRO A 100 22.73 32.36 11.43
C PRO A 100 21.40 33.09 11.47
N PHE A 101 20.43 32.54 12.22
CA PHE A 101 19.06 33.04 12.39
C PHE A 101 18.20 33.07 11.10
N LEU A 102 18.75 32.76 9.94
CA LEU A 102 18.00 32.75 8.67
C LEU A 102 16.74 31.89 8.76
N ASN A 103 16.85 30.65 9.28
CA ASN A 103 15.74 29.75 9.44
C ASN A 103 14.60 30.37 10.29
N LYS A 104 14.94 30.94 11.44
CA LYS A 104 13.98 31.59 12.34
C LYS A 104 13.25 32.75 11.63
N ASN A 105 14.01 33.58 10.95
CA ASN A 105 13.47 34.77 10.30
C ASN A 105 12.58 34.43 9.10
N LEU A 106 12.95 33.41 8.29
CA LEU A 106 12.13 32.96 7.18
C LEU A 106 10.83 32.27 7.63
N ILE A 107 10.88 31.47 8.71
CA ILE A 107 9.67 30.89 9.30
C ILE A 107 8.74 32.01 9.78
N ARG A 108 9.27 33.01 10.47
CA ARG A 108 8.52 34.16 10.95
C ARG A 108 7.95 35.00 9.78
N LEU A 109 8.72 35.22 8.72
CA LEU A 109 8.25 35.88 7.50
C LEU A 109 7.07 35.14 6.87
N TYR A 110 7.16 33.82 6.78
CA TYR A 110 6.06 33.00 6.25
C TYR A 110 4.81 33.09 7.14
N GLN A 111 4.98 33.15 8.46
CA GLN A 111 3.86 33.34 9.40
C GLN A 111 3.20 34.73 9.26
N GLU A 112 4.00 35.78 9.02
CA GLU A 112 3.50 37.14 8.78
C GLU A 112 2.82 37.29 7.41
N SER A 113 3.43 36.71 6.37
CA SER A 113 2.94 36.76 4.99
C SER A 113 3.39 35.51 4.21
N PRO A 114 2.49 34.51 4.06
CA PRO A 114 2.81 33.27 3.34
C PRO A 114 3.28 33.50 1.90
N GLN A 115 2.72 34.48 1.19
CA GLN A 115 3.11 34.80 -0.19
C GLN A 115 4.52 35.36 -0.28
N LEU A 116 4.88 36.28 0.62
CA LEU A 116 6.24 36.82 0.66
C LEU A 116 7.24 35.75 1.12
N GLY A 117 6.89 34.98 2.14
CA GLY A 117 7.73 33.88 2.60
C GLY A 117 8.00 32.84 1.52
N LYS A 118 6.99 32.45 0.74
CA LYS A 118 7.14 31.55 -0.40
C LYS A 118 8.10 32.15 -1.44
N ARG A 119 7.88 33.39 -1.86
CA ARG A 119 8.73 34.09 -2.85
C ARG A 119 10.19 34.19 -2.41
N GLU A 120 10.44 34.44 -1.13
CA GLU A 120 11.81 34.49 -0.61
C GLU A 120 12.48 33.10 -0.58
N LEU A 121 11.72 32.05 -0.26
CA LEU A 121 12.24 30.70 -0.30
C LEU A 121 12.56 30.25 -1.73
N GLU A 122 11.70 30.58 -2.70
CA GLU A 122 11.96 30.36 -4.13
C GLU A 122 13.22 31.11 -4.59
N TYR A 123 13.37 32.38 -4.21
CA TYR A 123 14.57 33.15 -4.52
C TYR A 123 15.85 32.50 -3.95
N LEU A 124 15.79 32.01 -2.70
CA LEU A 124 16.92 31.32 -2.08
C LEU A 124 17.29 30.02 -2.78
N LEU A 125 16.30 29.31 -3.32
CA LEU A 125 16.51 28.06 -4.07
C LEU A 125 17.11 28.31 -5.46
N GLU A 126 16.69 29.37 -6.15
CA GLU A 126 17.12 29.65 -7.52
C GLU A 126 18.46 30.40 -7.57
N PHE A 127 18.60 31.46 -6.77
CA PHE A 127 19.66 32.46 -6.95
C PHE A 127 20.77 32.42 -5.89
N THR A 128 20.68 31.56 -4.86
CA THR A 128 21.68 31.61 -3.78
C THR A 128 22.27 30.23 -3.45
N ASN A 129 23.39 30.24 -2.75
CA ASN A 129 24.00 29.02 -2.17
C ASN A 129 23.38 28.58 -0.83
N GLN A 130 22.28 29.23 -0.39
CA GLN A 130 21.56 28.89 0.85
C GLN A 130 20.44 27.84 0.63
N LYS A 131 20.47 27.11 -0.50
CA LYS A 131 19.45 26.10 -0.89
C LYS A 131 19.14 25.10 0.22
N SER A 132 20.15 24.57 0.87
CA SER A 132 19.98 23.60 1.98
C SER A 132 19.20 24.20 3.16
N ARG A 133 19.44 25.48 3.48
CA ARG A 133 18.70 26.20 4.54
C ARG A 133 17.26 26.49 4.12
N ALA A 134 17.06 26.92 2.89
CA ALA A 134 15.71 27.13 2.36
C ALA A 134 14.87 25.85 2.44
N ARG A 135 15.44 24.70 2.00
CA ARG A 135 14.78 23.39 2.11
C ARG A 135 14.46 23.00 3.55
N GLN A 136 15.37 23.23 4.49
CA GLN A 136 15.13 22.96 5.91
C GLN A 136 13.98 23.82 6.45
N VAL A 137 13.94 25.10 6.08
CA VAL A 137 12.87 26.02 6.46
C VAL A 137 11.53 25.58 5.88
N MET A 138 11.48 25.18 4.62
CA MET A 138 10.27 24.68 3.97
C MET A 138 9.69 23.47 4.71
N LYS A 139 10.52 22.50 5.09
CA LYS A 139 10.10 21.34 5.88
C LYS A 139 9.59 21.75 7.27
N SER A 140 10.24 22.71 7.92
CA SER A 140 9.80 23.23 9.22
C SER A 140 8.45 23.96 9.10
N ILE A 141 8.25 24.75 8.06
CA ILE A 141 6.98 25.41 7.77
C ILE A 141 5.88 24.39 7.55
N ALA A 142 6.13 23.37 6.70
CA ALA A 142 5.17 22.31 6.47
C ALA A 142 4.78 21.60 7.76
N ALA A 143 5.75 21.18 8.58
CA ALA A 143 5.49 20.52 9.86
C ALA A 143 4.67 21.39 10.82
N LEU A 144 5.00 22.68 10.94
CA LEU A 144 4.27 23.63 11.79
C LEU A 144 2.84 23.85 11.30
N ARG A 145 2.64 23.99 9.98
CA ARG A 145 1.31 24.20 9.39
C ARG A 145 0.44 22.96 9.55
N LEU A 146 0.99 21.77 9.30
CA LEU A 146 0.30 20.51 9.54
C LEU A 146 -0.09 20.34 11.02
N ALA A 147 0.80 20.74 11.94
CA ALA A 147 0.55 20.71 13.38
C ALA A 147 -0.41 21.80 13.89
N ALA A 148 -0.82 22.73 13.05
CA ALA A 148 -1.81 23.76 13.42
C ALA A 148 -3.25 23.35 13.10
N CYS A 149 -3.48 22.28 12.33
CA CYS A 149 -4.80 21.82 11.94
C CYS A 149 -5.57 21.28 13.15
N ARG A 150 -6.80 21.76 13.35
CA ARG A 150 -7.67 21.33 14.45
C ARG A 150 -8.91 20.57 13.97
N ASN A 151 -9.24 20.67 12.70
CA ASN A 151 -10.41 20.04 12.10
C ASN A 151 -10.11 19.65 10.65
N VAL A 152 -11.00 18.91 10.02
CA VAL A 152 -10.83 18.42 8.64
C VAL A 152 -10.76 19.55 7.62
N GLN A 153 -11.44 20.66 7.85
CA GLN A 153 -11.39 21.83 6.94
C GLN A 153 -10.00 22.49 6.98
N ASP A 154 -9.37 22.56 8.16
CA ASP A 154 -7.99 23.04 8.30
C ASP A 154 -7.03 22.12 7.55
N ILE A 155 -7.23 20.79 7.63
CA ILE A 155 -6.43 19.79 6.91
C ILE A 155 -6.48 20.05 5.41
N GLU A 156 -7.66 20.28 4.87
CA GLU A 156 -7.86 20.55 3.45
C GLU A 156 -7.20 21.87 3.02
N ALA A 157 -7.41 22.94 3.78
CA ALA A 157 -6.81 24.24 3.51
C ALA A 157 -5.27 24.20 3.56
N VAL A 158 -4.71 23.60 4.60
CA VAL A 158 -3.27 23.49 4.77
C VAL A 158 -2.64 22.59 3.70
N SER A 159 -3.30 21.51 3.29
CA SER A 159 -2.80 20.64 2.23
C SER A 159 -2.59 21.39 0.90
N GLN A 160 -3.51 22.29 0.55
CA GLN A 160 -3.39 23.14 -0.64
C GLN A 160 -2.29 24.19 -0.48
N GLU A 161 -2.17 24.77 0.73
CA GLU A 161 -1.16 25.78 1.04
C GLU A 161 0.28 25.24 0.91
N ILE A 162 0.54 24.01 1.38
CA ILE A 162 1.89 23.44 1.42
C ILE A 162 2.20 22.48 0.25
N ALA A 163 1.26 22.24 -0.65
CA ALA A 163 1.43 21.29 -1.77
C ALA A 163 2.66 21.55 -2.66
N TRP A 164 3.09 22.81 -2.77
CA TRP A 164 4.26 23.20 -3.55
C TRP A 164 5.60 22.78 -2.89
N ILE A 165 5.64 22.49 -1.60
CA ILE A 165 6.88 22.18 -0.87
C ILE A 165 7.47 20.82 -1.30
N PRO A 166 6.71 19.69 -1.28
CA PRO A 166 7.23 18.43 -1.76
C PRO A 166 7.42 18.35 -3.29
N ALA A 167 6.72 19.21 -4.04
CA ALA A 167 6.82 19.25 -5.51
C ALA A 167 8.16 19.82 -6.00
N GLN A 168 8.92 20.51 -5.15
CA GLN A 168 10.29 20.91 -5.47
C GLN A 168 11.16 19.66 -5.48
N SER A 169 11.51 19.15 -6.66
CA SER A 169 12.38 17.98 -6.79
C SER A 169 13.73 18.27 -6.18
N PHE A 170 14.15 17.44 -5.24
CA PHE A 170 15.43 17.58 -4.54
C PHE A 170 16.56 16.76 -5.20
N ASP A 171 16.29 16.20 -6.38
CA ASP A 171 17.17 15.21 -7.04
C ASP A 171 18.28 15.82 -7.91
N ASP A 172 18.22 17.11 -8.22
CA ASP A 172 19.18 17.77 -9.14
C ASP A 172 20.44 18.34 -8.48
N GLU A 173 20.81 17.89 -7.26
CA GLU A 173 22.03 18.40 -6.59
C GLU A 173 23.36 17.94 -7.22
N ASN A 174 23.34 17.03 -8.20
CA ASN A 174 24.56 16.51 -8.84
C ASN A 174 24.83 17.09 -10.22
N SER A 175 23.94 17.86 -10.80
CA SER A 175 24.20 18.56 -12.06
C SER A 175 25.05 19.80 -11.81
N GLU A 176 26.11 19.96 -12.60
CA GLU A 176 26.94 21.16 -12.62
C GLU A 176 26.06 22.32 -13.09
N PRO A 177 25.88 23.40 -12.29
CA PRO A 177 24.99 24.50 -12.69
C PRO A 177 25.55 25.24 -13.91
N ASP A 178 24.69 25.80 -14.74
CA ASP A 178 25.06 26.55 -15.97
C ASP A 178 26.00 27.76 -15.74
N TRP A 179 26.08 28.27 -14.48
CA TRP A 179 26.98 29.37 -14.15
C TRP A 179 28.43 28.90 -13.89
N VAL A 180 28.69 27.59 -13.83
CA VAL A 180 30.04 27.02 -13.64
C VAL A 180 30.78 27.07 -14.98
N SER A 181 31.42 28.18 -15.25
CA SER A 181 32.04 28.40 -16.55
C SER A 181 33.55 28.11 -16.60
N ASP A 182 34.24 28.17 -15.47
CA ASP A 182 35.68 27.97 -15.41
C ASP A 182 36.19 26.98 -14.34
N SER A 183 37.49 26.77 -14.26
CA SER A 183 38.12 25.84 -13.35
C SER A 183 37.94 26.23 -11.86
N PHE A 184 37.75 27.50 -11.59
CA PHE A 184 37.55 28.03 -10.25
C PHE A 184 36.14 27.85 -9.74
N ASP A 185 35.16 28.15 -10.58
CA ASP A 185 33.75 27.90 -10.31
C ASP A 185 33.53 26.43 -10.04
N ARG A 186 34.17 25.56 -10.84
CA ARG A 186 34.14 24.11 -10.65
C ARG A 186 34.74 23.65 -9.33
N MET A 187 35.84 24.26 -8.89
CA MET A 187 36.47 23.96 -7.62
C MET A 187 35.62 24.44 -6.43
N ALA A 188 35.05 25.62 -6.54
CA ALA A 188 34.15 26.18 -5.53
C ALA A 188 32.84 25.36 -5.43
N TRP A 189 32.29 24.92 -6.56
CA TRP A 189 31.14 24.04 -6.60
C TRP A 189 31.46 22.66 -5.98
N ARG A 190 32.59 22.04 -6.34
CA ARG A 190 33.04 20.78 -5.73
C ARG A 190 33.28 20.89 -4.21
N PHE A 191 33.77 22.02 -3.77
CA PHE A 191 33.97 22.28 -2.34
C PHE A 191 32.61 22.43 -1.62
N SER A 192 31.67 23.14 -2.19
CA SER A 192 30.31 23.23 -1.68
C SER A 192 29.62 21.86 -1.65
N GLN A 193 29.80 21.04 -2.67
CA GLN A 193 29.32 19.67 -2.75
C GLN A 193 29.96 18.78 -1.67
N PHE A 194 31.26 18.92 -1.39
CA PHE A 194 31.93 18.19 -0.30
C PHE A 194 31.32 18.50 1.06
N PHE A 195 31.06 19.76 1.36
CA PHE A 195 30.36 20.16 2.59
C PHE A 195 28.91 19.70 2.61
N SER A 196 28.21 19.76 1.49
CA SER A 196 26.85 19.23 1.37
C SER A 196 26.82 17.72 1.57
N GLN A 197 27.81 16.98 1.09
CA GLN A 197 27.92 15.53 1.30
C GLN A 197 28.26 15.15 2.75
N LEU A 198 29.05 15.96 3.45
CA LEU A 198 29.33 15.76 4.89
C LEU A 198 28.06 15.92 5.76
N ILE A 199 27.09 16.70 5.27
CA ILE A 199 25.81 16.99 5.93
C ILE A 199 24.67 16.08 5.40
N ARG A 200 24.90 15.32 4.32
CA ARG A 200 23.89 14.44 3.71
C ARG A 200 23.40 13.36 4.68
N LYS A 201 22.34 13.68 5.38
CA LYS A 201 21.37 12.69 5.83
C LYS A 201 20.40 12.49 4.67
N THR A 202 20.19 11.25 4.24
CA THR A 202 19.14 10.85 3.28
C THR A 202 17.84 11.56 3.64
N ASP A 203 17.25 12.30 2.70
CA ASP A 203 16.01 13.04 2.95
C ASP A 203 14.85 12.06 3.14
N ARG A 204 14.51 11.76 4.38
CA ARG A 204 13.37 10.91 4.76
C ARG A 204 12.13 11.73 5.15
N VAL A 205 12.23 13.05 5.21
CA VAL A 205 11.12 13.91 5.62
C VAL A 205 10.15 14.15 4.47
N ASN A 206 10.66 14.29 3.26
CA ASN A 206 9.84 14.56 2.08
C ASN A 206 8.79 13.47 1.79
N PRO A 207 9.11 12.17 1.85
CA PRO A 207 8.11 11.11 1.74
C PRO A 207 7.00 11.20 2.78
N ILE A 208 7.30 11.64 4.00
CA ILE A 208 6.32 11.81 5.07
C ILE A 208 5.37 12.98 4.76
N LEU A 209 5.90 14.11 4.27
CA LEU A 209 5.07 15.24 3.85
C LEU A 209 4.14 14.87 2.68
N LEU A 210 4.63 14.10 1.70
CA LEU A 210 3.81 13.57 0.61
C LEU A 210 2.65 12.70 1.14
N ARG A 211 2.93 11.81 2.09
CA ARG A 211 1.89 11.00 2.72
C ARG A 211 0.82 11.82 3.44
N PHE A 212 1.19 12.90 4.12
CA PHE A 212 0.20 13.81 4.69
C PHE A 212 -0.68 14.43 3.61
N LEU A 213 -0.11 14.82 2.46
CA LEU A 213 -0.89 15.38 1.35
C LEU A 213 -1.81 14.34 0.69
N GLU A 214 -1.35 13.10 0.52
CA GLU A 214 -2.17 11.98 0.05
C GLU A 214 -3.35 11.75 0.99
N LEU A 215 -3.09 11.66 2.31
CA LEU A 215 -4.13 11.50 3.32
C LEU A 215 -5.15 12.66 3.32
N ALA A 216 -4.70 13.90 3.11
CA ALA A 216 -5.61 15.03 2.97
C ALA A 216 -6.50 14.89 1.72
N GLY A 217 -5.95 14.33 0.62
CA GLY A 217 -6.70 13.98 -0.58
C GLY A 217 -7.80 12.95 -0.31
N ASP A 218 -7.46 11.89 0.43
CA ASP A 218 -8.39 10.82 0.80
C ASP A 218 -9.49 11.33 1.73
N ILE A 219 -9.15 12.15 2.72
CA ILE A 219 -10.12 12.80 3.63
C ILE A 219 -11.08 13.69 2.83
N ARG A 220 -10.58 14.47 1.86
CA ARG A 220 -11.41 15.29 0.99
C ARG A 220 -12.34 14.45 0.11
N ALA A 221 -11.84 13.35 -0.46
CA ALA A 221 -12.64 12.42 -1.25
C ALA A 221 -13.80 11.82 -0.44
N THR A 222 -13.60 11.64 0.86
CA THR A 222 -14.66 11.18 1.78
C THR A 222 -15.87 12.10 1.79
N ASN A 223 -15.68 13.41 1.73
CA ASN A 223 -16.78 14.39 1.70
C ASN A 223 -17.66 14.27 0.44
N ALA A 224 -17.16 13.67 -0.63
CA ALA A 224 -17.91 13.42 -1.86
C ALA A 224 -18.83 12.18 -1.79
N ALA A 225 -18.72 11.36 -0.74
CA ALA A 225 -19.56 10.19 -0.58
C ALA A 225 -21.03 10.59 -0.25
N THR A 226 -21.96 9.80 -0.79
CA THR A 226 -23.40 10.15 -0.87
C THR A 226 -24.15 10.05 0.45
N SER A 227 -23.59 9.40 1.47
CA SER A 227 -24.24 9.25 2.77
C SER A 227 -23.26 9.37 3.94
N PRO A 228 -23.77 9.81 5.13
CA PRO A 228 -22.96 9.89 6.35
C PRO A 228 -22.29 8.57 6.74
N TYR A 229 -22.96 7.44 6.54
CA TYR A 229 -22.41 6.13 6.81
C TYR A 229 -21.21 5.81 5.89
N ARG A 230 -21.34 6.06 4.58
CA ARG A 230 -20.23 5.86 3.62
C ARG A 230 -19.07 6.82 3.88
N GLN A 231 -19.36 8.05 4.26
CA GLN A 231 -18.35 9.02 4.68
C GLN A 231 -17.57 8.49 5.89
N GLN A 232 -18.26 7.97 6.90
CA GLN A 232 -17.63 7.37 8.07
C GLN A 232 -16.75 6.17 7.69
N GLN A 233 -17.24 5.30 6.83
CA GLN A 233 -16.50 4.10 6.38
C GLN A 233 -15.23 4.48 5.62
N ASN A 234 -15.29 5.48 4.75
CA ASN A 234 -14.14 5.95 3.98
C ASN A 234 -13.05 6.59 4.85
N LEU A 235 -13.34 7.02 6.07
CA LEU A 235 -12.35 7.56 7.02
C LEU A 235 -11.52 6.48 7.73
N GLU A 236 -11.92 5.21 7.67
CA GLU A 236 -11.16 4.14 8.33
C GLU A 236 -9.75 3.97 7.75
N TRP A 237 -9.62 4.06 6.43
CA TRP A 237 -8.30 3.94 5.77
C TRP A 237 -7.36 5.10 6.12
N PRO A 238 -7.75 6.39 6.01
CA PRO A 238 -6.92 7.52 6.46
C PRO A 238 -6.50 7.40 7.92
N LYS A 239 -7.37 6.91 8.80
CA LYS A 239 -7.06 6.70 10.22
C LYS A 239 -5.94 5.66 10.41
N GLN A 240 -6.07 4.49 9.78
CA GLN A 240 -5.05 3.43 9.86
C GLN A 240 -3.71 3.87 9.24
N ALA A 241 -3.77 4.54 8.09
CA ALA A 241 -2.58 5.05 7.42
C ALA A 241 -1.85 6.11 8.27
N LEU A 242 -2.58 6.92 9.02
CA LEU A 242 -2.02 7.91 9.94
C LEU A 242 -1.39 7.26 11.18
N GLU A 243 -1.93 6.15 11.66
CA GLU A 243 -1.29 5.35 12.72
C GLU A 243 0.06 4.77 12.26
N ALA A 244 0.11 4.21 11.05
CA ALA A 244 1.36 3.71 10.45
C ALA A 244 2.38 4.85 10.25
N LEU A 245 1.92 6.03 9.79
CA LEU A 245 2.77 7.20 9.59
C LEU A 245 3.42 7.68 10.89
N THR A 246 2.76 7.51 12.02
CA THR A 246 3.30 7.88 13.35
C THR A 246 4.57 7.09 13.68
N ALA A 247 4.62 5.80 13.33
CA ALA A 247 5.82 4.98 13.52
C ALA A 247 6.98 5.42 12.60
N ASP A 248 6.68 5.75 11.34
CA ASP A 248 7.67 6.24 10.38
C ASP A 248 8.25 7.59 10.79
N ILE A 249 7.43 8.50 11.33
CA ILE A 249 7.87 9.79 11.87
C ILE A 249 8.84 9.58 13.06
N ALA A 250 8.54 8.64 13.97
CA ALA A 250 9.40 8.35 15.10
C ALA A 250 10.78 7.80 14.70
N ALA A 251 10.89 7.19 13.51
CA ALA A 251 12.13 6.65 12.95
C ALA A 251 12.97 7.67 12.16
N LEU A 252 12.52 8.95 12.06
CA LEU A 252 13.23 9.99 11.33
C LEU A 252 14.59 10.32 11.97
N PRO A 253 15.63 10.59 11.15
CA PRO A 253 16.92 11.03 11.65
C PRO A 253 16.93 12.50 12.11
N ASP A 254 16.02 13.33 11.62
CA ASP A 254 15.91 14.76 11.96
C ASP A 254 15.06 14.95 13.21
N ARG A 255 15.73 14.99 14.36
CA ARG A 255 15.09 15.15 15.68
C ARG A 255 14.33 16.47 15.85
N ALA A 256 14.67 17.50 15.08
CA ALA A 256 14.04 18.81 15.22
C ALA A 256 12.59 18.83 14.72
N LEU A 257 12.28 18.06 13.69
CA LEU A 257 10.95 18.02 13.07
C LEU A 257 10.00 16.99 13.70
N ILE A 258 10.54 15.98 14.38
CA ILE A 258 9.74 14.89 14.98
C ILE A 258 8.62 15.42 15.89
N PRO A 259 8.85 16.36 16.84
CA PRO A 259 7.78 16.81 17.75
C PRO A 259 6.60 17.45 17.01
N ASP A 260 6.87 18.25 15.99
CA ASP A 260 5.82 18.95 15.24
C ASP A 260 5.06 17.99 14.32
N LEU A 261 5.74 17.07 13.65
CA LEU A 261 5.10 16.04 12.81
C LEU A 261 4.28 15.05 13.65
N LEU A 262 4.76 14.63 14.83
CA LEU A 262 3.97 13.80 15.74
C LEU A 262 2.75 14.55 16.28
N ARG A 263 2.91 15.85 16.56
CA ARG A 263 1.77 16.70 16.96
C ARG A 263 0.77 16.79 15.82
N ALA A 264 1.21 16.99 14.57
CA ALA A 264 0.36 16.97 13.39
C ALA A 264 -0.43 15.66 13.28
N ALA A 265 0.26 14.51 13.35
CA ALA A 265 -0.38 13.21 13.27
C ALA A 265 -1.47 13.01 14.34
N ARG A 266 -1.18 13.37 15.58
CA ARG A 266 -2.15 13.27 16.69
C ARG A 266 -3.36 14.20 16.50
N GLN A 267 -3.15 15.43 16.06
CA GLN A 267 -4.25 16.37 15.81
C GLN A 267 -5.12 15.92 14.65
N TRP A 268 -4.52 15.37 13.59
CA TRP A 268 -5.26 14.81 12.47
C TRP A 268 -6.06 13.57 12.89
N GLN A 269 -5.48 12.69 13.73
CA GLN A 269 -6.21 11.56 14.32
C GLN A 269 -7.43 12.03 15.10
N GLN A 270 -7.29 13.07 15.94
CA GLN A 270 -8.40 13.64 16.69
C GLN A 270 -9.44 14.26 15.76
N ALA A 271 -9.03 15.03 14.76
CA ALA A 271 -9.94 15.64 13.80
C ALA A 271 -10.76 14.60 12.99
N ILE A 272 -10.11 13.49 12.61
CA ILE A 272 -10.79 12.36 11.94
C ILE A 272 -11.78 11.71 12.92
N GLN A 273 -11.38 11.46 14.17
CA GLN A 273 -12.25 10.85 15.18
C GLN A 273 -13.49 11.73 15.44
N ASP A 274 -13.30 13.02 15.63
CA ASP A 274 -14.38 13.98 15.83
C ASP A 274 -15.34 14.04 14.63
N LEU A 275 -14.83 13.87 13.41
CA LEU A 275 -15.66 13.77 12.21
C LEU A 275 -16.41 12.43 12.17
N GLN A 276 -15.73 11.31 12.48
CA GLN A 276 -16.38 10.00 12.54
C GLN A 276 -17.54 9.98 13.56
N ASP A 277 -17.33 10.57 14.74
CA ASP A 277 -18.38 10.64 15.78
C ASP A 277 -19.59 11.44 15.29
N ARG A 278 -19.38 12.60 14.68
CA ARG A 278 -20.46 13.41 14.06
C ARG A 278 -21.18 12.68 12.94
N LEU A 279 -20.44 11.97 12.07
CA LEU A 279 -21.02 11.19 10.98
C LEU A 279 -21.81 9.99 11.52
N SER A 280 -21.34 9.36 12.60
CA SER A 280 -22.06 8.28 13.29
C SER A 280 -23.42 8.75 13.82
N GLU A 281 -23.47 9.91 14.49
CA GLU A 281 -24.73 10.52 14.94
C GLU A 281 -25.66 10.88 13.76
N ALA A 282 -25.08 11.42 12.68
CA ALA A 282 -25.83 11.75 11.47
C ALA A 282 -26.40 10.49 10.80
N ALA A 283 -25.60 9.41 10.69
CA ALA A 283 -26.05 8.13 10.13
C ALA A 283 -27.18 7.51 10.96
N GLN A 284 -27.10 7.60 12.30
CA GLN A 284 -28.19 7.15 13.19
C GLN A 284 -29.49 7.95 12.95
N ARG A 285 -29.39 9.26 12.72
CA ARG A 285 -30.56 10.12 12.46
C ARG A 285 -31.18 9.86 11.08
N THR A 286 -30.36 9.58 10.06
CA THR A 286 -30.83 9.24 8.70
C THR A 286 -31.44 7.85 8.62
N GLY A 287 -31.18 6.99 9.63
CA GLY A 287 -31.71 5.62 9.66
C GLY A 287 -31.06 4.68 8.66
N GLU A 288 -29.98 5.08 8.01
CA GLU A 288 -29.22 4.24 7.10
C GLU A 288 -28.60 3.05 7.85
N LEU A 289 -28.78 1.85 7.32
CA LEU A 289 -28.21 0.63 7.86
C LEU A 289 -26.78 0.43 7.36
N PRO A 290 -25.85 0.02 8.24
CA PRO A 290 -24.53 -0.38 7.82
C PRO A 290 -24.62 -1.57 6.85
N ASN A 291 -23.82 -1.53 5.77
CA ASN A 291 -23.72 -2.67 4.86
C ASN A 291 -22.31 -3.28 4.92
N PRO A 292 -22.08 -4.23 5.82
CA PRO A 292 -20.78 -4.86 6.01
C PRO A 292 -20.46 -5.92 4.98
N TYR A 293 -21.46 -6.36 4.19
CA TYR A 293 -21.25 -7.44 3.23
C TYR A 293 -20.45 -6.96 2.02
N SER A 294 -19.39 -7.69 1.67
CA SER A 294 -18.46 -7.35 0.60
C SER A 294 -18.22 -8.56 -0.32
N PRO A 295 -19.17 -8.91 -1.19
CA PRO A 295 -19.11 -10.14 -2.00
C PRO A 295 -17.93 -10.16 -2.97
N ASN A 296 -17.42 -8.99 -3.38
CA ASN A 296 -16.30 -8.82 -4.30
C ASN A 296 -15.04 -8.23 -3.65
N ALA A 297 -14.90 -8.36 -2.31
CA ALA A 297 -13.75 -7.83 -1.61
C ALA A 297 -12.44 -8.43 -2.14
N SER A 298 -11.42 -7.58 -2.26
CA SER A 298 -10.07 -8.00 -2.65
C SER A 298 -9.45 -8.90 -1.57
N LEU A 299 -8.67 -9.89 -2.00
CA LEU A 299 -7.89 -10.75 -1.09
C LEU A 299 -6.83 -10.00 -0.26
N ILE A 300 -6.51 -8.76 -0.65
CA ILE A 300 -5.56 -7.88 0.05
C ILE A 300 -6.25 -7.09 1.17
N ASP A 301 -7.59 -7.03 1.15
CA ASP A 301 -8.35 -6.29 2.14
C ASP A 301 -8.25 -6.95 3.52
N THR A 302 -7.55 -6.27 4.43
CA THR A 302 -7.36 -6.73 5.81
C THR A 302 -8.67 -6.76 6.60
N ALA A 303 -9.62 -5.87 6.29
CA ALA A 303 -10.94 -5.85 6.91
C ALA A 303 -11.76 -7.07 6.48
N ALA A 304 -11.71 -7.44 5.22
CA ALA A 304 -12.39 -8.63 4.71
C ALA A 304 -11.79 -9.94 5.28
N VAL A 305 -10.48 -9.99 5.58
CA VAL A 305 -9.86 -11.12 6.29
C VAL A 305 -10.44 -11.28 7.71
N GLN A 306 -10.85 -10.18 8.36
CA GLN A 306 -11.50 -10.23 9.67
C GLN A 306 -12.94 -10.75 9.60
N GLN A 307 -13.59 -10.62 8.45
CA GLN A 307 -14.96 -11.11 8.20
C GLN A 307 -15.02 -12.60 7.82
N PHE A 308 -13.87 -13.23 7.63
CA PHE A 308 -13.82 -14.65 7.27
C PHE A 308 -14.46 -15.53 8.34
N ARG A 309 -15.51 -16.28 7.96
CA ARG A 309 -16.34 -17.07 8.85
C ARG A 309 -16.39 -18.54 8.44
N GLY A 310 -16.65 -19.36 9.45
CA GLY A 310 -16.80 -20.80 9.27
C GLY A 310 -15.47 -21.49 8.95
N ARG A 311 -15.56 -22.60 8.28
CA ARG A 311 -14.42 -23.42 7.86
C ARG A 311 -13.63 -24.02 9.05
N ARG A 312 -14.23 -24.14 10.20
CA ARG A 312 -13.59 -24.81 11.36
C ARG A 312 -13.16 -26.21 11.00
N ASP A 313 -13.95 -26.92 10.21
CA ASP A 313 -13.68 -28.23 9.64
C ASP A 313 -12.37 -28.25 8.82
N VAL A 314 -12.23 -27.33 7.88
CA VAL A 314 -11.04 -27.20 7.03
C VAL A 314 -9.81 -26.85 7.86
N PHE A 315 -9.91 -25.85 8.76
CA PHE A 315 -8.78 -25.44 9.58
C PHE A 315 -8.37 -26.51 10.59
N GLN A 316 -9.33 -27.17 11.21
CA GLN A 316 -9.06 -28.26 12.15
C GLN A 316 -8.34 -29.42 11.45
N GLU A 317 -8.72 -29.75 10.21
CA GLU A 317 -8.01 -30.75 9.42
C GLU A 317 -6.59 -30.29 9.06
N LEU A 318 -6.42 -29.03 8.63
CA LEU A 318 -5.10 -28.47 8.33
C LEU A 318 -4.22 -28.36 9.55
N GLU A 319 -4.74 -27.98 10.71
CA GLU A 319 -4.01 -27.95 11.99
C GLU A 319 -3.56 -29.35 12.42
N ASN A 320 -4.43 -30.34 12.31
CA ASN A 320 -4.09 -31.74 12.61
C ASN A 320 -2.96 -32.24 11.71
N LEU A 321 -3.01 -31.92 10.41
CA LEU A 321 -1.97 -32.28 9.45
C LEU A 321 -0.67 -31.51 9.70
N ALA A 322 -0.76 -30.28 10.20
CA ALA A 322 0.39 -29.46 10.57
C ALA A 322 1.18 -30.01 11.77
N GLN A 323 0.51 -30.74 12.68
CA GLN A 323 1.15 -31.39 13.83
C GLN A 323 1.91 -32.66 13.46
N ALA A 324 1.68 -33.22 12.27
CA ALA A 324 2.39 -34.41 11.82
C ALA A 324 3.89 -34.13 11.65
N SER A 325 4.72 -35.09 12.03
CA SER A 325 6.18 -35.02 11.86
C SER A 325 6.62 -35.01 10.38
N SER A 326 5.81 -35.60 9.51
CA SER A 326 5.97 -35.59 8.05
C SER A 326 4.59 -35.42 7.41
N PRO A 327 4.14 -34.15 7.21
CA PRO A 327 2.85 -33.90 6.60
C PRO A 327 2.81 -34.44 5.16
N PRO A 328 1.69 -35.03 4.71
CA PRO A 328 1.52 -35.38 3.31
C PRO A 328 1.48 -34.12 2.43
N MET A 329 1.61 -34.29 1.14
CA MET A 329 1.23 -33.25 0.19
C MET A 329 -0.27 -32.97 0.33
N LEU A 330 -0.68 -31.72 0.35
CA LEU A 330 -2.06 -31.30 0.57
C LEU A 330 -2.69 -30.76 -0.72
N LEU A 331 -3.95 -31.08 -0.94
CA LEU A 331 -4.77 -30.49 -1.99
C LEU A 331 -6.03 -29.89 -1.38
N LEU A 332 -6.09 -28.55 -1.35
CA LEU A 332 -7.27 -27.79 -0.96
C LEU A 332 -8.15 -27.59 -2.19
N TRP A 333 -9.20 -28.35 -2.30
CA TRP A 333 -10.04 -28.39 -3.49
C TRP A 333 -11.48 -27.98 -3.22
N GLY A 334 -12.13 -27.32 -4.18
CA GLY A 334 -13.52 -26.94 -4.09
C GLY A 334 -13.92 -26.00 -5.24
N ASN A 335 -15.23 -25.82 -5.43
CA ASN A 335 -15.73 -24.96 -6.50
C ASN A 335 -15.23 -23.51 -6.39
N ARG A 336 -15.34 -22.75 -7.47
CA ARG A 336 -15.00 -21.32 -7.46
C ARG A 336 -15.88 -20.55 -6.48
N ARG A 337 -15.35 -19.47 -5.93
CA ARG A 337 -16.02 -18.59 -4.94
C ARG A 337 -16.39 -19.27 -3.61
N MET A 338 -15.84 -20.44 -3.32
CA MET A 338 -16.03 -21.13 -2.02
C MET A 338 -15.13 -20.62 -0.90
N GLY A 339 -14.28 -19.63 -1.15
CA GLY A 339 -13.40 -19.03 -0.13
C GLY A 339 -12.07 -19.76 0.06
N LYS A 340 -11.59 -20.54 -0.91
CA LYS A 340 -10.29 -21.24 -0.86
C LYS A 340 -9.11 -20.30 -0.64
N SER A 341 -8.96 -19.29 -1.50
CA SER A 341 -7.87 -18.30 -1.39
C SER A 341 -7.94 -17.49 -0.10
N TRP A 342 -9.16 -17.24 0.42
CA TRP A 342 -9.37 -16.63 1.73
C TRP A 342 -8.88 -17.54 2.86
N ALA A 343 -9.12 -18.84 2.76
CA ALA A 343 -8.59 -19.81 3.72
C ALA A 343 -7.06 -19.80 3.74
N LEU A 344 -6.39 -19.73 2.58
CA LEU A 344 -4.93 -19.61 2.50
C LEU A 344 -4.43 -18.32 3.17
N ASN A 345 -5.07 -17.19 2.95
CA ASN A 345 -4.72 -15.92 3.60
C ASN A 345 -4.93 -15.94 5.12
N TYR A 346 -5.83 -16.79 5.61
CA TYR A 346 -6.12 -16.92 7.04
C TYR A 346 -5.15 -17.87 7.76
N LEU A 347 -4.44 -18.74 7.05
CA LEU A 347 -3.49 -19.72 7.62
C LEU A 347 -2.49 -19.12 8.63
N PRO A 348 -1.89 -17.92 8.41
CA PRO A 348 -0.98 -17.34 9.40
C PRO A 348 -1.59 -17.11 10.77
N ARG A 349 -2.92 -17.04 10.89
CA ARG A 349 -3.64 -16.85 12.15
C ARG A 349 -4.02 -18.16 12.83
N CYS A 350 -4.16 -19.24 12.08
CA CYS A 350 -4.53 -20.56 12.58
C CYS A 350 -3.32 -21.41 12.94
N LEU A 351 -2.26 -21.34 12.13
CA LEU A 351 -1.08 -22.17 12.34
C LEU A 351 -0.15 -21.54 13.38
N ASN A 352 0.55 -22.40 14.14
CA ASN A 352 1.52 -21.95 15.13
C ASN A 352 2.66 -21.14 14.47
N SER A 353 3.41 -20.38 15.27
CA SER A 353 4.44 -19.48 14.76
C SER A 353 5.62 -20.19 14.08
N GLU A 354 5.83 -21.49 14.34
CA GLU A 354 6.89 -22.29 13.71
C GLU A 354 6.61 -22.54 12.23
N ILE A 355 5.33 -22.53 11.84
CA ILE A 355 4.90 -22.75 10.46
C ILE A 355 4.76 -21.41 9.75
N VAL A 356 5.42 -21.31 8.62
CA VAL A 356 5.40 -20.13 7.73
C VAL A 356 4.60 -20.48 6.48
N PRO A 357 3.32 -20.09 6.39
CA PRO A 357 2.54 -20.29 5.17
C PRO A 357 2.96 -19.27 4.10
N LEU A 358 3.37 -19.78 2.96
CA LEU A 358 3.89 -19.03 1.82
C LEU A 358 2.89 -19.13 0.67
N ARG A 359 1.94 -18.21 0.60
CA ARG A 359 0.96 -18.20 -0.48
C ARG A 359 1.57 -17.61 -1.75
N VAL A 360 1.53 -18.40 -2.82
CA VAL A 360 1.89 -18.00 -4.19
C VAL A 360 0.65 -18.14 -5.06
N ASP A 361 0.25 -17.05 -5.70
CA ASP A 361 -0.88 -17.01 -6.63
C ASP A 361 -0.38 -17.27 -8.06
N LEU A 362 -0.72 -18.44 -8.59
CA LEU A 362 -0.31 -18.83 -9.95
C LEU A 362 -1.13 -18.16 -11.06
N GLN A 363 -2.17 -17.36 -10.74
CA GLN A 363 -2.75 -16.43 -11.72
C GLN A 363 -1.83 -15.23 -11.98
N GLY A 364 -0.89 -14.97 -11.07
CA GLY A 364 0.08 -13.88 -11.19
C GLY A 364 1.25 -14.18 -12.11
N SER A 365 2.34 -13.47 -11.85
CA SER A 365 3.55 -13.51 -12.71
C SER A 365 4.24 -14.87 -12.75
N ALA A 366 4.10 -15.70 -11.72
CA ALA A 366 4.70 -17.03 -11.71
C ALA A 366 4.03 -17.97 -12.73
N GLY A 367 2.71 -18.11 -12.69
CA GLY A 367 2.00 -19.01 -13.59
C GLY A 367 1.91 -18.54 -15.05
N SER A 368 2.01 -17.22 -15.30
CA SER A 368 2.00 -16.61 -16.64
C SER A 368 3.39 -16.45 -17.27
N ALA A 369 4.44 -17.02 -16.66
CA ALA A 369 5.80 -16.91 -17.17
C ALA A 369 5.96 -17.62 -18.52
N SER A 370 6.66 -16.99 -19.46
CA SER A 370 6.95 -17.56 -20.79
C SER A 370 8.16 -18.50 -20.82
N SER A 371 8.91 -18.61 -19.72
CA SER A 371 10.10 -19.46 -19.60
C SER A 371 10.24 -20.04 -18.20
N LEU A 372 10.98 -21.16 -18.08
CA LEU A 372 11.26 -21.79 -16.80
C LEU A 372 12.10 -20.90 -15.88
N ALA A 373 13.05 -20.14 -16.42
CA ALA A 373 13.82 -19.17 -15.66
C ALA A 373 12.95 -18.02 -15.14
N GLY A 374 12.01 -17.52 -15.96
CA GLY A 374 10.99 -16.54 -15.56
C GLY A 374 10.12 -17.06 -14.45
N PHE A 375 9.61 -18.28 -14.58
CA PHE A 375 8.82 -18.94 -13.54
C PHE A 375 9.59 -19.03 -12.21
N ALA A 376 10.83 -19.54 -12.23
CA ALA A 376 11.63 -19.71 -11.03
C ALA A 376 11.93 -18.38 -10.32
N ARG A 377 12.23 -17.32 -11.09
CA ARG A 377 12.47 -15.97 -10.56
C ARG A 377 11.22 -15.41 -9.90
N ASN A 378 10.07 -15.47 -10.58
CA ASN A 378 8.81 -14.96 -10.07
C ASN A 378 8.35 -15.76 -8.84
N LEU A 379 8.50 -17.09 -8.86
CA LEU A 379 8.22 -17.95 -7.72
C LEU A 379 9.06 -17.56 -6.49
N ALA A 380 10.36 -17.32 -6.67
CA ALA A 380 11.24 -16.90 -5.57
C ALA A 380 10.87 -15.52 -5.01
N GLN A 381 10.47 -14.58 -5.87
CA GLN A 381 9.99 -13.26 -5.45
C GLN A 381 8.67 -13.35 -4.66
N ASP A 382 7.72 -14.15 -5.15
CA ASP A 382 6.43 -14.34 -4.47
C ASP A 382 6.59 -15.04 -3.13
N ILE A 383 7.46 -16.06 -3.02
CA ILE A 383 7.83 -16.72 -1.76
C ILE A 383 8.45 -15.71 -0.79
N THR A 384 9.36 -14.85 -1.26
CA THR A 384 10.01 -13.83 -0.41
C THR A 384 8.99 -12.84 0.14
N ARG A 385 8.07 -12.35 -0.71
CA ARG A 385 6.98 -11.45 -0.30
C ARG A 385 6.03 -12.14 0.68
N ALA A 386 5.66 -13.38 0.41
CA ALA A 386 4.76 -14.15 1.27
C ALA A 386 5.36 -14.40 2.67
N ALA A 387 6.66 -14.65 2.78
CA ALA A 387 7.35 -14.84 4.05
C ALA A 387 7.35 -13.56 4.91
N ASP A 388 7.59 -12.41 4.29
CA ASP A 388 7.51 -11.12 4.96
C ASP A 388 6.08 -10.83 5.45
N GLN A 389 5.09 -11.00 4.59
CA GLN A 389 3.67 -10.77 4.92
C GLN A 389 3.15 -11.73 6.01
N ALA A 390 3.50 -13.01 5.94
CA ALA A 390 2.96 -14.01 6.86
C ALA A 390 3.59 -13.94 8.27
N ARG A 391 4.87 -13.66 8.38
CA ARG A 391 5.64 -13.76 9.64
C ARG A 391 6.74 -12.70 9.80
N ASN A 392 6.76 -11.62 9.01
CA ASN A 392 7.83 -10.62 8.93
C ASN A 392 9.22 -11.28 8.76
N LEU A 393 9.28 -12.33 7.95
CA LEU A 393 10.48 -13.14 7.78
C LEU A 393 11.26 -12.71 6.55
N ARG A 394 12.48 -12.20 6.75
CA ARG A 394 13.35 -11.76 5.65
C ARG A 394 14.18 -12.93 5.12
N LEU A 395 13.76 -13.52 4.01
CA LEU A 395 14.49 -14.59 3.36
C LEU A 395 15.80 -14.08 2.71
N PRO A 396 16.84 -14.93 2.58
CA PRO A 396 18.03 -14.58 1.83
C PRO A 396 17.67 -14.29 0.36
N PRO A 397 18.35 -13.34 -0.31
CA PRO A 397 18.07 -13.05 -1.72
C PRO A 397 18.49 -14.25 -2.60
N PRO A 398 17.65 -14.68 -3.56
CA PRO A 398 18.04 -15.72 -4.49
C PRO A 398 19.12 -15.22 -5.47
N ASN A 399 20.00 -16.10 -5.93
CA ASN A 399 21.01 -15.77 -6.94
C ASN A 399 20.34 -15.62 -8.33
N ALA A 400 20.21 -14.38 -8.80
CA ALA A 400 19.52 -14.06 -10.05
C ALA A 400 20.18 -14.69 -11.29
N GLN A 401 21.51 -14.76 -11.34
CA GLN A 401 22.23 -15.37 -12.46
C GLN A 401 22.04 -16.90 -12.48
N ALA A 402 22.18 -17.56 -11.34
CA ALA A 402 21.94 -18.99 -11.23
C ALA A 402 20.49 -19.37 -11.61
N LEU A 403 19.49 -18.55 -11.25
CA LEU A 403 18.09 -18.74 -11.68
C LEU A 403 17.91 -18.62 -13.20
N GLN A 404 18.77 -17.88 -13.88
CA GLN A 404 18.74 -17.77 -15.34
C GLN A 404 19.37 -18.99 -16.01
N ASP A 405 20.49 -19.50 -15.47
CA ASP A 405 21.30 -20.56 -16.06
C ASP A 405 20.68 -21.95 -15.81
N ASP A 406 20.36 -22.28 -14.54
CA ASP A 406 19.70 -23.52 -14.14
C ASP A 406 18.67 -23.24 -13.04
N PRO A 407 17.41 -22.92 -13.44
CA PRO A 407 16.42 -22.37 -12.54
C PRO A 407 16.04 -23.28 -11.36
N PHE A 408 15.90 -24.58 -11.57
CA PHE A 408 15.43 -25.48 -10.53
C PHE A 408 16.56 -25.91 -9.58
N SER A 409 17.78 -26.07 -10.06
CA SER A 409 18.96 -26.29 -9.22
C SER A 409 19.21 -25.06 -8.33
N ALA A 410 19.12 -23.86 -8.90
CA ALA A 410 19.25 -22.61 -8.16
C ALA A 410 18.18 -22.46 -7.06
N LEU A 411 16.90 -22.80 -7.36
CA LEU A 411 15.84 -22.83 -6.34
C LEU A 411 16.14 -23.85 -5.23
N GLN A 412 16.63 -25.04 -5.56
CA GLN A 412 16.98 -26.04 -4.55
C GLN A 412 18.10 -25.55 -3.62
N HIS A 413 19.13 -24.90 -4.16
CA HIS A 413 20.20 -24.27 -3.38
C HIS A 413 19.66 -23.16 -2.48
N TRP A 414 18.78 -22.30 -3.01
CA TRP A 414 18.16 -21.23 -2.27
C TRP A 414 17.27 -21.76 -1.12
N PHE A 415 16.50 -22.83 -1.34
CA PHE A 415 15.72 -23.49 -0.28
C PHE A 415 16.64 -24.04 0.83
N SER A 416 17.81 -24.62 0.46
CA SER A 416 18.79 -25.07 1.44
C SER A 416 19.38 -23.92 2.27
N GLU A 417 19.52 -22.75 1.67
CA GLU A 417 19.96 -21.54 2.36
C GLU A 417 18.90 -21.02 3.34
N ILE A 418 17.63 -21.04 2.93
CA ILE A 418 16.50 -20.70 3.80
C ILE A 418 16.45 -21.64 5.01
N GLU A 419 16.56 -22.96 4.79
CA GLU A 419 16.57 -23.98 5.84
C GLU A 419 17.71 -23.77 6.85
N ARG A 420 18.93 -23.47 6.34
CA ARG A 420 20.08 -23.16 7.22
C ARG A 420 19.90 -21.91 8.05
N ARG A 421 19.25 -20.88 7.46
CA ARG A 421 18.99 -19.61 8.15
C ARG A 421 17.89 -19.72 9.19
N TYR A 422 16.93 -20.61 8.98
CA TYR A 422 15.75 -20.77 9.82
C TYR A 422 15.50 -22.24 10.21
N PRO A 423 16.42 -22.89 10.95
CA PRO A 423 16.40 -24.34 11.19
C PRO A 423 15.19 -24.81 12.00
N ASN A 424 14.56 -23.91 12.78
CA ASN A 424 13.38 -24.21 13.62
C ASN A 424 12.06 -23.78 12.95
N ARG A 425 12.06 -23.51 11.64
CA ARG A 425 10.85 -23.15 10.90
C ARG A 425 10.48 -24.25 9.93
N ARG A 426 9.18 -24.43 9.75
CA ARG A 426 8.58 -25.25 8.70
C ARG A 426 7.86 -24.34 7.72
N PHE A 427 8.03 -24.59 6.45
CA PHE A 427 7.48 -23.76 5.37
C PHE A 427 6.35 -24.49 4.66
N TRP A 428 5.19 -23.89 4.60
CA TRP A 428 4.06 -24.40 3.83
C TRP A 428 3.98 -23.60 2.52
N LEU A 429 4.46 -24.18 1.42
CA LEU A 429 4.34 -23.58 0.10
C LEU A 429 2.94 -23.85 -0.45
N CYS A 430 2.10 -22.80 -0.39
CA CYS A 430 0.71 -22.84 -0.80
C CYS A 430 0.57 -22.28 -2.22
N LEU A 431 0.34 -23.15 -3.19
CA LEU A 431 0.21 -22.81 -4.61
C LEU A 431 -1.27 -22.65 -4.95
N ASP A 432 -1.74 -21.40 -5.00
CA ASP A 432 -3.13 -21.08 -5.32
C ASP A 432 -3.35 -21.13 -6.85
N GLU A 433 -4.52 -21.60 -7.30
CA GLU A 433 -4.87 -21.86 -8.70
C GLU A 433 -3.83 -22.75 -9.40
N TYR A 434 -3.51 -23.88 -8.77
CA TYR A 434 -2.43 -24.79 -9.20
C TYR A 434 -2.60 -25.33 -10.62
N GLU A 435 -3.83 -25.38 -11.13
CA GLU A 435 -4.16 -25.76 -12.49
C GLU A 435 -3.49 -24.87 -13.56
N ARG A 436 -3.10 -23.65 -13.19
CA ARG A 436 -2.34 -22.76 -14.09
C ARG A 436 -0.95 -23.28 -14.45
N LEU A 437 -0.43 -24.23 -13.69
CA LEU A 437 0.80 -24.91 -14.07
C LEU A 437 0.67 -25.68 -15.40
N GLU A 438 -0.53 -26.11 -15.81
CA GLU A 438 -0.74 -26.69 -17.13
C GLU A 438 -0.46 -25.70 -18.27
N GLU A 439 -0.84 -24.43 -18.10
CA GLU A 439 -0.56 -23.37 -19.08
C GLU A 439 0.95 -23.16 -19.21
N LEU A 440 1.67 -23.11 -18.08
CA LEU A 440 3.12 -23.01 -18.05
C LEU A 440 3.78 -24.23 -18.74
N ILE A 441 3.32 -25.44 -18.44
CA ILE A 441 3.83 -26.69 -19.05
C ILE A 441 3.58 -26.70 -20.56
N ASN A 442 2.39 -26.29 -21.00
CA ASN A 442 2.05 -26.20 -22.41
C ASN A 442 2.90 -25.15 -23.14
N THR A 443 3.14 -24.01 -22.50
CA THR A 443 3.95 -22.91 -23.07
C THR A 443 5.43 -23.28 -23.16
N THR A 444 5.98 -23.94 -22.13
CA THR A 444 7.41 -24.28 -22.07
C THR A 444 7.75 -25.66 -22.64
N GLY A 445 6.75 -26.51 -22.88
CA GLY A 445 6.94 -27.91 -23.28
C GLY A 445 7.59 -28.80 -22.22
N SER A 446 7.66 -28.34 -20.96
CA SER A 446 8.45 -29.01 -19.92
C SER A 446 7.66 -29.24 -18.62
N ARG A 447 7.76 -30.45 -18.08
CA ARG A 447 7.22 -30.82 -16.76
C ARG A 447 8.18 -30.54 -15.59
N ALA A 448 9.28 -29.84 -15.85
CA ALA A 448 10.28 -29.53 -14.83
C ALA A 448 9.69 -28.86 -13.57
N PRO A 449 8.68 -27.95 -13.63
CA PRO A 449 8.02 -27.41 -12.44
C PRO A 449 7.39 -28.50 -11.55
N LEU A 450 6.69 -29.48 -12.13
CA LEU A 450 6.08 -30.58 -11.37
C LEU A 450 7.14 -31.50 -10.77
N ASN A 451 8.20 -31.81 -11.51
CA ASN A 451 9.34 -32.58 -11.02
C ASN A 451 10.02 -31.88 -9.84
N PHE A 452 10.16 -30.56 -9.90
CA PHE A 452 10.69 -29.75 -8.80
C PHE A 452 9.82 -29.85 -7.54
N PHE A 453 8.51 -29.67 -7.65
CA PHE A 453 7.60 -29.79 -6.51
C PHE A 453 7.62 -31.21 -5.91
N ARG A 454 7.62 -32.24 -6.77
CA ARG A 454 7.77 -33.63 -6.31
C ARG A 454 9.07 -33.86 -5.55
N TYR A 455 10.18 -33.31 -6.05
CA TYR A 455 11.48 -33.37 -5.38
C TYR A 455 11.42 -32.70 -3.99
N ILE A 456 10.82 -31.51 -3.86
CA ILE A 456 10.66 -30.82 -2.59
C ILE A 456 9.91 -31.69 -1.60
N PHE A 457 8.77 -32.23 -2.01
CA PHE A 457 7.96 -33.10 -1.16
C PHE A 457 8.72 -34.35 -0.68
N GLN A 458 9.47 -34.98 -1.56
CA GLN A 458 10.15 -36.23 -1.23
C GLN A 458 11.43 -36.05 -0.40
N ASN A 459 12.13 -34.92 -0.56
CA ASN A 459 13.49 -34.77 -0.06
C ASN A 459 13.67 -33.66 0.98
N ARG A 460 12.66 -32.80 1.22
CA ARG A 460 12.79 -31.64 2.11
C ARG A 460 11.75 -31.64 3.23
N ARG A 461 12.15 -32.13 4.41
CA ARG A 461 11.25 -32.26 5.57
C ARG A 461 10.75 -30.91 6.13
N ALA A 462 11.50 -29.82 5.91
CA ALA A 462 11.10 -28.49 6.35
C ALA A 462 9.99 -27.88 5.48
N TRP A 463 9.68 -28.47 4.32
CA TRP A 463 8.72 -27.97 3.36
C TRP A 463 7.52 -28.88 3.19
N THR A 464 6.35 -28.30 3.28
CA THR A 464 5.07 -28.96 2.96
C THR A 464 4.48 -28.25 1.74
N LEU A 465 4.00 -29.03 0.78
CA LEU A 465 3.29 -28.49 -0.39
C LEU A 465 1.79 -28.54 -0.17
N LEU A 466 1.12 -27.42 -0.41
CA LEU A 466 -0.32 -27.30 -0.43
C LEU A 466 -0.75 -26.74 -1.79
N PHE A 467 -1.34 -27.57 -2.63
CA PHE A 467 -2.00 -27.15 -3.86
C PHE A 467 -3.40 -26.68 -3.53
N CYS A 468 -3.81 -25.58 -4.12
CA CYS A 468 -5.16 -25.03 -3.95
C CYS A 468 -5.74 -24.71 -5.33
N GLY A 469 -6.96 -25.18 -5.61
CA GLY A 469 -7.57 -24.94 -6.91
C GLY A 469 -9.03 -25.38 -7.01
N SER A 470 -9.60 -25.16 -8.18
CA SER A 470 -11.00 -25.45 -8.48
C SER A 470 -11.20 -26.73 -9.32
N HIS A 471 -10.14 -27.27 -9.88
CA HIS A 471 -10.20 -28.49 -10.66
C HIS A 471 -9.90 -29.71 -9.80
N ASP A 472 -10.68 -30.79 -10.00
CA ASP A 472 -10.32 -32.10 -9.49
C ASP A 472 -9.11 -32.63 -10.25
N PRO A 473 -8.14 -33.31 -9.62
CA PRO A 473 -7.00 -33.92 -10.31
C PRO A 473 -7.39 -34.80 -11.51
N ASN A 474 -8.56 -35.44 -11.44
CA ASN A 474 -9.09 -36.27 -12.52
C ASN A 474 -9.65 -35.45 -13.72
N GLU A 475 -9.71 -34.14 -13.61
CA GLU A 475 -10.13 -33.23 -14.70
C GLU A 475 -8.93 -32.64 -15.44
N LEU A 476 -7.74 -32.75 -14.86
CA LEU A 476 -6.48 -32.34 -15.44
C LEU A 476 -5.90 -33.43 -16.36
N ASN A 477 -4.82 -33.11 -17.04
CA ASN A 477 -4.12 -34.08 -17.87
C ASN A 477 -3.72 -35.35 -17.08
N PRO A 478 -3.78 -36.55 -17.65
CA PRO A 478 -3.53 -37.81 -16.94
C PRO A 478 -2.20 -37.88 -16.20
N TYR A 479 -1.17 -37.15 -16.65
CA TYR A 479 0.13 -37.13 -15.97
C TYR A 479 0.08 -36.53 -14.56
N TRP A 480 -0.94 -35.74 -14.22
CA TRP A 480 -1.08 -35.19 -12.85
C TRP A 480 -1.24 -36.29 -11.79
N SER A 481 -1.83 -37.42 -12.14
CA SER A 481 -1.98 -38.56 -11.23
C SER A 481 -0.64 -39.02 -10.67
N ASP A 482 0.44 -38.96 -11.48
CA ASP A 482 1.79 -39.36 -11.04
C ASP A 482 2.38 -38.43 -9.96
N TYR A 483 1.97 -37.16 -9.96
CA TYR A 483 2.46 -36.15 -9.04
C TYR A 483 1.59 -36.04 -7.78
N LEU A 484 0.30 -36.33 -7.87
CA LEU A 484 -0.67 -36.14 -6.79
C LEU A 484 -1.08 -37.44 -6.08
N ILE A 485 -0.44 -38.59 -6.38
CA ILE A 485 -0.80 -39.90 -5.82
C ILE A 485 -0.71 -39.94 -4.29
N ASN A 486 0.17 -39.17 -3.66
CA ASN A 486 0.38 -39.10 -2.20
C ASN A 486 -0.27 -37.88 -1.56
N THR A 487 -1.28 -37.30 -2.22
CA THR A 487 -1.90 -36.07 -1.77
C THR A 487 -3.09 -36.37 -0.87
N ARG A 488 -3.14 -35.70 0.30
CA ARG A 488 -4.34 -35.64 1.14
C ARG A 488 -5.25 -34.52 0.65
N THR A 489 -6.43 -34.86 0.20
CA THR A 489 -7.42 -33.89 -0.27
C THR A 489 -8.24 -33.35 0.90
N VAL A 490 -8.28 -32.04 1.04
CA VAL A 490 -9.14 -31.29 1.95
C VAL A 490 -10.17 -30.55 1.10
N LYS A 491 -11.44 -30.94 1.22
CA LYS A 491 -12.51 -30.37 0.40
C LYS A 491 -13.06 -29.09 1.04
N VAL A 492 -13.11 -28.02 0.27
CA VAL A 492 -13.78 -26.77 0.65
C VAL A 492 -15.17 -26.76 0.05
N SER A 493 -16.13 -27.22 0.84
CA SER A 493 -17.54 -27.32 0.46
C SER A 493 -18.33 -26.04 0.80
N TYR A 494 -19.64 -26.09 0.78
CA TYR A 494 -20.55 -25.03 1.24
C TYR A 494 -20.37 -24.79 2.75
N LEU A 495 -20.74 -23.61 3.23
CA LEU A 495 -20.80 -23.34 4.67
C LEU A 495 -21.89 -24.19 5.32
N SER A 496 -21.64 -24.56 6.56
CA SER A 496 -22.70 -25.17 7.38
C SER A 496 -23.86 -24.20 7.57
N GLU A 497 -25.04 -24.70 7.91
CA GLU A 497 -26.18 -23.84 8.21
C GLU A 497 -25.87 -22.87 9.35
N ALA A 498 -25.20 -23.35 10.40
CA ALA A 498 -24.80 -22.52 11.53
C ALA A 498 -23.84 -21.38 11.11
N ASP A 499 -22.80 -21.71 10.32
CA ASP A 499 -21.83 -20.72 9.85
C ASP A 499 -22.47 -19.71 8.87
N SER A 500 -23.42 -20.18 8.05
CA SER A 500 -24.15 -19.29 7.12
C SER A 500 -25.06 -18.33 7.87
N ARG A 501 -25.78 -18.82 8.90
CA ARG A 501 -26.60 -17.97 9.75
C ARG A 501 -25.77 -16.96 10.53
N ASP A 502 -24.62 -17.38 11.01
CA ASP A 502 -23.66 -16.50 11.69
C ASP A 502 -23.12 -15.41 10.73
N LEU A 503 -22.82 -15.78 9.48
CA LEU A 503 -22.42 -14.83 8.43
C LEU A 503 -23.54 -13.82 8.10
N ILE A 504 -24.81 -14.25 8.10
CA ILE A 504 -25.96 -13.37 7.84
C ILE A 504 -26.20 -12.42 9.02
N ILE A 505 -26.18 -12.93 10.26
CA ILE A 505 -26.60 -12.17 11.44
C ILE A 505 -25.46 -11.35 12.04
N LYS A 506 -24.22 -11.89 11.98
CA LYS A 506 -23.02 -11.29 12.57
C LYS A 506 -21.87 -11.23 11.55
N PRO A 507 -22.01 -10.46 10.48
CA PRO A 507 -20.99 -10.41 9.42
C PRO A 507 -19.63 -9.90 9.92
N GLU A 508 -19.61 -9.02 10.93
CA GLU A 508 -18.40 -8.51 11.58
C GLU A 508 -18.37 -8.91 13.06
N PRO A 509 -17.41 -9.76 13.51
CA PRO A 509 -17.39 -10.24 14.89
C PRO A 509 -17.06 -9.20 15.92
N GLN A 510 -16.33 -8.16 15.50
CA GLN A 510 -15.79 -7.13 16.40
C GLN A 510 -16.68 -5.89 16.50
N ARG A 511 -17.76 -5.85 15.71
CA ARG A 511 -18.71 -4.75 15.70
C ARG A 511 -20.13 -5.27 15.94
N ASP A 512 -20.88 -4.58 16.77
CA ASP A 512 -22.29 -4.85 16.95
C ASP A 512 -23.03 -4.49 15.65
N PHE A 513 -23.50 -5.52 14.97
CA PHE A 513 -24.36 -5.35 13.81
C PHE A 513 -25.83 -5.30 14.26
N PRO A 514 -26.63 -4.33 13.80
CA PRO A 514 -28.03 -4.24 14.21
C PRO A 514 -28.83 -5.45 13.75
N GLU A 515 -29.80 -5.86 14.56
CA GLU A 515 -30.74 -6.94 14.20
C GLU A 515 -31.70 -6.44 13.09
N ILE A 516 -31.28 -6.62 11.85
CA ILE A 516 -32.05 -6.17 10.69
C ILE A 516 -32.89 -7.27 10.04
N TYR A 517 -32.61 -8.55 10.33
CA TYR A 517 -33.30 -9.66 9.69
C TYR A 517 -34.37 -10.27 10.62
N ASP A 518 -35.57 -10.43 10.10
CA ASP A 518 -36.54 -11.33 10.72
C ASP A 518 -36.04 -12.79 10.60
N PRO A 519 -36.32 -13.68 11.58
CA PRO A 519 -35.87 -15.07 11.53
C PRO A 519 -36.25 -15.79 10.23
N ALA A 520 -37.46 -15.54 9.73
CA ALA A 520 -37.93 -16.10 8.46
C ALA A 520 -37.15 -15.57 7.23
N ALA A 521 -36.65 -14.32 7.29
CA ALA A 521 -35.78 -13.77 6.26
C ALA A 521 -34.40 -14.46 6.24
N VAL A 522 -33.84 -14.76 7.44
CA VAL A 522 -32.61 -15.56 7.54
C VAL A 522 -32.79 -16.94 6.94
N ASP A 523 -33.92 -17.61 7.25
CA ASP A 523 -34.28 -18.91 6.66
C ASP A 523 -34.41 -18.82 5.13
N ARG A 524 -34.96 -17.72 4.63
CA ARG A 524 -35.14 -17.51 3.18
C ARG A 524 -33.81 -17.27 2.47
N ILE A 525 -32.88 -16.51 3.08
CA ILE A 525 -31.51 -16.32 2.56
C ILE A 525 -30.79 -17.67 2.52
N TRP A 526 -30.85 -18.44 3.61
CA TRP A 526 -30.27 -19.79 3.65
C TRP A 526 -30.87 -20.71 2.58
N HIS A 527 -32.18 -20.67 2.41
CA HIS A 527 -32.86 -21.45 1.37
C HIS A 527 -32.29 -21.16 -0.03
N TRP A 528 -32.16 -19.89 -0.40
CA TRP A 528 -31.66 -19.51 -1.73
C TRP A 528 -30.18 -19.82 -1.95
N THR A 529 -29.37 -19.63 -0.94
CA THR A 529 -27.92 -19.71 -1.07
C THR A 529 -27.32 -21.06 -0.70
N ALA A 530 -28.03 -21.87 0.09
CA ALA A 530 -27.63 -23.20 0.55
C ALA A 530 -26.17 -23.24 1.05
N GLY A 531 -25.71 -22.20 1.73
CA GLY A 531 -24.35 -22.10 2.29
C GLY A 531 -23.28 -21.67 1.29
N HIS A 532 -23.63 -21.20 0.11
CA HIS A 532 -22.64 -20.67 -0.82
C HIS A 532 -22.10 -19.32 -0.34
N PRO A 533 -20.83 -19.19 0.04
CA PRO A 533 -20.32 -18.00 0.74
C PRO A 533 -20.54 -16.71 -0.04
N TYR A 534 -20.22 -16.72 -1.33
CA TYR A 534 -20.41 -15.56 -2.20
C TYR A 534 -21.88 -15.15 -2.30
N TRP A 535 -22.77 -16.10 -2.58
CA TRP A 535 -24.19 -15.82 -2.77
C TRP A 535 -24.88 -15.39 -1.47
N THR A 536 -24.42 -15.91 -0.31
CA THR A 536 -24.91 -15.45 0.99
C THR A 536 -24.55 -13.98 1.19
N GLN A 537 -23.28 -13.59 0.96
CA GLN A 537 -22.87 -12.20 1.08
C GLN A 537 -23.53 -11.29 0.06
N ASN A 538 -23.64 -11.73 -1.21
CA ASN A 538 -24.23 -10.92 -2.27
C ASN A 538 -25.73 -10.66 -2.03
N LEU A 539 -26.47 -11.66 -1.64
CA LEU A 539 -27.89 -11.52 -1.33
C LEU A 539 -28.10 -10.63 -0.11
N CYS A 540 -27.33 -10.81 0.96
CA CYS A 540 -27.36 -9.93 2.13
C CYS A 540 -27.00 -8.48 1.76
N PHE A 541 -26.00 -8.28 0.92
CA PHE A 541 -25.61 -6.95 0.42
C PHE A 541 -26.80 -6.26 -0.27
N GLU A 542 -27.48 -6.95 -1.18
CA GLU A 542 -28.61 -6.40 -1.92
C GLU A 542 -29.85 -6.16 -1.03
N VAL A 543 -30.08 -7.02 -0.03
CA VAL A 543 -31.15 -6.80 0.97
C VAL A 543 -30.89 -5.51 1.74
N VAL A 544 -29.67 -5.28 2.24
CA VAL A 544 -29.34 -4.03 2.96
C VAL A 544 -29.46 -2.82 2.04
N GLN A 545 -29.02 -2.92 0.79
CA GLN A 545 -29.21 -1.84 -0.20
C GLN A 545 -30.69 -1.53 -0.44
N LEU A 546 -31.53 -2.55 -0.53
CA LEU A 546 -32.98 -2.38 -0.68
C LEU A 546 -33.58 -1.66 0.52
N LEU A 547 -33.24 -2.08 1.75
CA LEU A 547 -33.72 -1.45 2.98
C LEU A 547 -33.28 0.02 3.08
N ASN A 548 -32.03 0.33 2.75
CA ASN A 548 -31.52 1.68 2.74
C ASN A 548 -32.24 2.57 1.71
N HIS A 549 -32.51 2.03 0.52
CA HIS A 549 -33.27 2.75 -0.51
C HIS A 549 -34.70 3.07 -0.06
N GLU A 550 -35.34 2.14 0.67
CA GLU A 550 -36.71 2.27 1.17
C GLU A 550 -36.78 2.91 2.58
N GLN A 551 -35.63 3.28 3.16
CA GLN A 551 -35.52 3.82 4.51
C GLN A 551 -36.17 2.95 5.61
N ARG A 552 -36.08 1.63 5.44
CA ARG A 552 -36.56 0.60 6.36
C ARG A 552 -35.42 -0.04 7.12
N ARG A 553 -35.70 -0.51 8.32
CA ARG A 553 -34.69 -1.07 9.22
C ARG A 553 -34.78 -2.59 9.39
N ARG A 554 -35.85 -3.21 8.90
CA ARG A 554 -36.10 -4.64 9.09
C ARG A 554 -36.39 -5.34 7.77
N ALA A 555 -35.68 -6.44 7.52
CA ALA A 555 -35.82 -7.27 6.34
C ALA A 555 -36.84 -8.39 6.59
N THR A 556 -37.80 -8.51 5.71
CA THR A 556 -38.80 -9.58 5.66
C THR A 556 -38.46 -10.60 4.57
N VAL A 557 -39.22 -11.68 4.49
CA VAL A 557 -39.11 -12.69 3.42
C VAL A 557 -39.30 -12.06 2.03
N ASP A 558 -40.27 -11.14 1.89
CA ASP A 558 -40.52 -10.43 0.63
C ASP A 558 -39.32 -9.60 0.17
N ASP A 559 -38.62 -8.97 1.11
CA ASP A 559 -37.40 -8.21 0.79
C ASP A 559 -36.28 -9.10 0.26
N VAL A 560 -36.15 -10.29 0.80
CA VAL A 560 -35.18 -11.27 0.32
C VAL A 560 -35.50 -11.72 -1.10
N ASP A 561 -36.78 -12.00 -1.39
CA ASP A 561 -37.20 -12.42 -2.72
C ASP A 561 -37.07 -11.29 -3.76
N ARG A 562 -37.35 -10.05 -3.39
CA ARG A 562 -37.12 -8.86 -4.23
C ARG A 562 -35.62 -8.57 -4.45
N ALA A 563 -34.79 -8.82 -3.45
CA ALA A 563 -33.35 -8.67 -3.56
C ALA A 563 -32.70 -9.77 -4.40
N LEU A 564 -33.35 -10.93 -4.56
CA LEU A 564 -32.83 -12.06 -5.35
C LEU A 564 -32.57 -11.66 -6.81
N ASP A 565 -33.49 -10.95 -7.44
CA ASP A 565 -33.34 -10.49 -8.83
C ASP A 565 -32.19 -9.50 -8.98
N ARG A 566 -31.97 -8.62 -7.97
CA ARG A 566 -30.83 -7.72 -7.93
C ARG A 566 -29.52 -8.49 -7.73
N ALA A 567 -29.50 -9.46 -6.82
CA ALA A 567 -28.32 -10.29 -6.55
C ALA A 567 -27.92 -11.15 -7.77
N THR A 568 -28.88 -11.68 -8.51
CA THR A 568 -28.60 -12.41 -9.76
C THR A 568 -28.13 -11.47 -10.87
N GLY A 569 -28.65 -10.24 -10.95
CA GLY A 569 -28.20 -9.21 -11.88
C GLY A 569 -26.78 -8.72 -11.58
N SER A 570 -26.48 -8.37 -10.33
CA SER A 570 -25.13 -7.95 -9.91
C SER A 570 -24.10 -9.09 -9.99
N GLY A 571 -24.54 -10.34 -9.85
CA GLY A 571 -23.73 -11.54 -9.97
C GLY A 571 -23.75 -12.23 -11.34
N ASP A 572 -24.31 -11.61 -12.38
CA ASP A 572 -24.49 -12.22 -13.71
C ASP A 572 -23.20 -12.77 -14.33
N THR A 573 -22.09 -12.05 -14.19
CA THR A 573 -20.77 -12.51 -14.65
C THR A 573 -20.37 -13.85 -14.00
N ILE A 574 -20.68 -14.05 -12.72
CA ILE A 574 -20.35 -15.26 -11.97
C ILE A 574 -21.28 -16.41 -12.40
N LEU A 575 -22.54 -16.08 -12.66
CA LEU A 575 -23.51 -17.07 -13.17
C LEU A 575 -23.16 -17.54 -14.58
N ARG A 576 -22.70 -16.62 -15.44
CA ARG A 576 -22.18 -16.98 -16.78
C ARG A 576 -20.89 -17.80 -16.68
N GLU A 577 -19.99 -17.44 -15.76
CA GLU A 577 -18.77 -18.21 -15.52
C GLU A 577 -19.10 -19.62 -14.98
N PHE A 578 -20.05 -19.74 -14.07
CA PHE A 578 -20.54 -21.04 -13.61
C PHE A 578 -21.02 -21.90 -14.79
N TRP A 579 -21.87 -21.35 -15.67
CA TRP A 579 -22.40 -22.08 -16.79
C TRP A 579 -21.37 -22.40 -17.88
N SER A 580 -20.58 -21.40 -18.28
CA SER A 580 -19.67 -21.52 -19.44
C SER A 580 -18.26 -21.98 -19.08
N GLY A 581 -17.77 -21.61 -17.90
CA GLY A 581 -16.39 -21.85 -17.47
C GLY A 581 -16.21 -23.04 -16.54
N SER A 582 -17.19 -23.29 -15.64
CA SER A 582 -17.05 -24.37 -14.65
C SER A 582 -17.64 -25.70 -15.09
N LEU A 583 -18.51 -25.71 -16.10
CA LEU A 583 -19.19 -26.90 -16.61
C LEU A 583 -18.67 -27.28 -17.99
N THR A 584 -18.41 -28.58 -18.20
CA THR A 584 -18.12 -29.13 -19.53
C THR A 584 -19.40 -29.17 -20.41
N ALA A 585 -19.24 -29.31 -21.71
CA ALA A 585 -20.37 -29.42 -22.64
C ALA A 585 -21.34 -30.58 -22.27
N SER A 586 -20.81 -31.74 -21.87
CA SER A 586 -21.61 -32.90 -21.43
C SER A 586 -22.34 -32.63 -20.11
N GLN A 587 -21.69 -31.92 -19.15
CA GLN A 587 -22.32 -31.53 -17.89
C GLN A 587 -23.44 -30.52 -18.12
N ARG A 588 -23.24 -29.54 -19.03
CA ARG A 588 -24.31 -28.60 -19.43
C ARG A 588 -25.49 -29.31 -20.08
N ALA A 589 -25.23 -30.28 -20.96
CA ALA A 589 -26.30 -31.07 -21.62
C ALA A 589 -27.12 -31.84 -20.58
N ALA A 590 -26.47 -32.58 -19.68
CA ALA A 590 -27.14 -33.34 -18.62
C ALA A 590 -27.94 -32.40 -17.68
N LEU A 591 -27.37 -31.25 -17.33
CA LEU A 591 -28.03 -30.26 -16.47
C LEU A 591 -29.25 -29.61 -17.18
N THR A 592 -29.15 -29.34 -18.48
CA THR A 592 -30.27 -28.82 -19.29
C THR A 592 -31.43 -29.83 -19.33
N GLN A 593 -31.13 -31.11 -19.54
CA GLN A 593 -32.18 -32.15 -19.51
C GLN A 593 -32.88 -32.23 -18.15
N LEU A 594 -32.08 -32.15 -17.07
CA LEU A 594 -32.62 -32.15 -15.71
C LEU A 594 -33.53 -30.92 -15.47
N LEU A 595 -33.11 -29.72 -15.89
CA LEU A 595 -33.86 -28.48 -15.71
C LEU A 595 -35.11 -28.41 -16.60
N THR A 596 -35.08 -29.02 -17.79
CA THR A 596 -36.23 -29.10 -18.72
C THR A 596 -37.09 -30.32 -18.48
N GLN A 597 -36.84 -31.09 -17.41
CA GLN A 597 -37.56 -32.31 -17.06
C GLN A 597 -37.60 -33.37 -18.19
N GLN A 598 -36.57 -33.37 -19.03
CA GLN A 598 -36.42 -34.41 -20.06
C GLN A 598 -35.83 -35.69 -19.46
N PRO A 599 -36.15 -36.88 -20.01
CA PRO A 599 -35.59 -38.12 -19.53
C PRO A 599 -34.05 -38.11 -19.67
N LEU A 600 -33.34 -38.48 -18.58
CA LEU A 600 -31.90 -38.63 -18.58
C LEU A 600 -31.49 -39.81 -19.47
N ARG A 601 -30.43 -39.68 -20.24
CA ARG A 601 -29.88 -40.70 -21.11
C ARG A 601 -28.81 -41.50 -20.38
N PRO A 602 -28.53 -42.75 -20.76
CA PRO A 602 -27.43 -43.52 -20.15
C PRO A 602 -26.04 -42.83 -20.24
N GLU A 603 -25.82 -42.04 -21.30
CA GLU A 603 -24.59 -41.25 -21.48
C GLU A 603 -24.42 -40.10 -20.49
N ASP A 604 -25.51 -39.70 -19.81
CA ASP A 604 -25.51 -38.64 -18.82
C ASP A 604 -25.04 -39.10 -17.44
N ASP A 605 -24.94 -40.40 -17.17
CA ASP A 605 -24.53 -40.94 -15.88
C ASP A 605 -23.17 -40.41 -15.40
N ARG A 606 -22.16 -40.43 -16.27
CA ARG A 606 -20.82 -39.88 -15.95
C ARG A 606 -20.83 -38.39 -15.65
N PRO A 607 -21.41 -37.53 -16.50
CA PRO A 607 -21.59 -36.11 -16.21
C PRO A 607 -22.32 -35.85 -14.90
N LEU A 608 -23.42 -36.58 -14.63
CA LEU A 608 -24.18 -36.44 -13.38
C LEU A 608 -23.37 -36.84 -12.14
N GLN A 609 -22.61 -37.94 -12.17
CA GLN A 609 -21.73 -38.34 -11.06
C GLN A 609 -20.66 -37.26 -10.80
N LYS A 610 -20.10 -36.65 -11.84
CA LYS A 610 -19.18 -35.53 -11.67
C LYS A 610 -19.83 -34.28 -11.06
N LEU A 611 -21.07 -33.97 -11.43
CA LEU A 611 -21.83 -32.85 -10.86
C LEU A 611 -22.17 -33.12 -9.38
N LEU A 612 -22.47 -34.37 -9.01
CA LEU A 612 -22.66 -34.78 -7.62
C LEU A 612 -21.34 -34.66 -6.82
N HIS A 613 -20.24 -35.15 -7.36
CA HIS A 613 -18.92 -35.06 -6.72
C HIS A 613 -18.50 -33.59 -6.48
N LYS A 614 -18.79 -32.72 -7.43
CA LYS A 614 -18.59 -31.26 -7.31
C LYS A 614 -19.62 -30.58 -6.40
N GLU A 615 -20.61 -31.30 -5.88
CA GLU A 615 -21.71 -30.72 -5.08
C GLU A 615 -22.49 -29.63 -5.84
N ILE A 616 -22.54 -29.71 -7.15
CA ILE A 616 -23.43 -28.87 -7.97
C ILE A 616 -24.85 -29.42 -7.91
N LEU A 617 -24.98 -30.75 -7.91
CA LEU A 617 -26.21 -31.47 -7.69
C LEU A 617 -26.21 -32.15 -6.33
N ARG A 618 -27.40 -32.41 -5.81
CA ARG A 618 -27.66 -33.31 -4.68
C ARG A 618 -28.82 -34.24 -4.98
N PRO A 619 -28.83 -35.45 -4.38
CA PRO A 619 -29.97 -36.34 -4.50
C PRO A 619 -31.23 -35.69 -3.92
N ASP A 620 -32.36 -35.88 -4.62
CA ASP A 620 -33.68 -35.45 -4.17
C ASP A 620 -34.73 -36.46 -4.55
N PRO A 621 -35.18 -37.32 -3.62
CA PRO A 621 -36.21 -38.33 -3.91
C PRO A 621 -37.55 -37.76 -4.40
N ASN A 622 -37.82 -36.48 -4.11
CA ASN A 622 -39.05 -35.82 -4.51
C ASN A 622 -38.97 -35.20 -5.93
N SER A 623 -37.78 -35.18 -6.53
CA SER A 623 -37.59 -34.69 -7.89
C SER A 623 -37.87 -35.82 -8.89
N PRO A 624 -38.58 -35.58 -10.02
CA PRO A 624 -38.78 -36.56 -11.05
C PRO A 624 -37.50 -37.17 -11.63
N SER A 625 -36.40 -36.41 -11.60
CA SER A 625 -35.08 -36.83 -12.06
C SER A 625 -34.23 -37.50 -10.96
N GLY A 626 -34.69 -37.52 -9.71
CA GLY A 626 -33.91 -37.97 -8.54
C GLY A 626 -32.84 -36.99 -8.04
N TYR A 627 -32.70 -35.83 -8.69
CA TYR A 627 -31.66 -34.84 -8.40
C TYR A 627 -32.20 -33.43 -8.38
N ARG A 628 -31.54 -32.54 -7.66
CA ARG A 628 -31.73 -31.09 -7.71
C ARG A 628 -30.43 -30.35 -7.62
N LEU A 629 -30.40 -29.11 -8.10
CA LEU A 629 -29.25 -28.21 -7.85
C LEU A 629 -29.06 -27.99 -6.38
N TRP A 630 -27.79 -27.95 -5.94
CA TRP A 630 -27.45 -27.71 -4.54
C TRP A 630 -27.90 -26.31 -4.10
N VAL A 631 -27.60 -25.30 -4.93
CA VAL A 631 -27.96 -23.90 -4.69
C VAL A 631 -29.24 -23.55 -5.46
N PRO A 632 -30.38 -23.32 -4.80
CA PRO A 632 -31.64 -22.98 -5.46
C PRO A 632 -31.57 -21.70 -6.31
N LEU A 633 -30.72 -20.73 -5.94
CA LEU A 633 -30.48 -19.53 -6.74
C LEU A 633 -29.99 -19.87 -8.17
N TYR A 634 -29.13 -20.86 -8.34
CA TYR A 634 -28.71 -21.32 -9.68
C TYR A 634 -29.88 -21.88 -10.46
N HIS A 635 -30.76 -22.64 -9.81
CA HIS A 635 -31.97 -23.17 -10.47
C HIS A 635 -32.87 -22.03 -10.95
N HIS A 636 -33.13 -21.05 -10.08
CA HIS A 636 -33.95 -19.88 -10.43
C HIS A 636 -33.36 -19.12 -11.62
N HIS A 637 -32.06 -18.78 -11.57
CA HIS A 637 -31.42 -18.07 -12.68
C HIS A 637 -31.42 -18.87 -13.99
N LEU A 638 -31.02 -20.14 -13.94
CA LEU A 638 -30.96 -20.97 -15.17
C LEU A 638 -32.31 -21.18 -15.81
N THR A 639 -33.39 -21.34 -15.04
CA THR A 639 -34.75 -21.48 -15.57
C THR A 639 -35.30 -20.17 -16.13
N THR A 640 -34.89 -19.01 -15.53
CA THR A 640 -35.32 -17.69 -15.98
C THR A 640 -34.53 -17.22 -17.21
N ALA A 641 -33.20 -17.27 -17.16
CA ALA A 641 -32.32 -16.79 -18.23
C ALA A 641 -32.18 -17.76 -19.41
N GLN A 642 -32.45 -19.08 -19.19
CA GLN A 642 -32.36 -20.15 -20.18
C GLN A 642 -31.14 -20.04 -21.13
N PRO A 643 -29.89 -20.03 -20.58
CA PRO A 643 -28.67 -19.73 -21.36
C PRO A 643 -28.39 -20.77 -22.49
N TRP A 644 -29.12 -21.86 -22.51
CA TRP A 644 -29.04 -22.89 -23.57
C TRP A 644 -29.85 -22.55 -24.83
N ARG A 645 -30.73 -21.53 -24.81
CA ARG A 645 -31.53 -21.11 -25.98
C ARG A 645 -30.75 -20.20 -26.92
N ASP A 646 -29.77 -19.48 -26.42
CA ASP A 646 -29.06 -18.43 -27.17
C ASP A 646 -27.81 -18.91 -27.93
N ARG A 647 -27.61 -20.23 -28.10
CA ARG A 647 -26.49 -20.77 -28.89
C ARG A 647 -26.93 -21.90 -29.79
N PRO A 648 -26.63 -21.79 -31.13
CA PRO A 648 -26.75 -22.91 -32.04
C PRO A 648 -25.78 -24.04 -31.71
#